data_21262a2bf13b246abd61a0e45ca4b175
#
_entry.id   21262a2bf13b246abd61a0e45ca4b175
#
_cell.length_a   1.000
_cell.length_b   1.000
_cell.length_c   1.000
_cell.angle_alpha   90.00
_cell.angle_beta   90.00
_cell.angle_gamma   90.00
#
_symmetry.space_group_name_H-M   'P 1'
#
loop_
_entity.id
_entity.type
_entity.pdbx_description
1 polymer ?
#
loop_
_entity_poly.entity_id
_entity_poly.type
_entity_poly.pdbx_seq_one_letter_code
_entity_poly.pdbx_strand_id
1 'polypeptide(L)'
;MDNMADIQIDKFKNDIRFKKKIEYIETIPSHDASYKKVNGLNDIILEYLNEKNISLYVHQAESYEMVREGKNIIVTTATASGKTLCFNLPVLNKLIEDEQATALYIYPAKALENDQVQVLKNYEKEMGIEINPACYDGDTPKDEKYGIRQKSRIVLTNPYQLHHILSWHHQWKRFYSNLKYIVIDESHYYKGIFGSNVALLIRRLKRICNFYKSNPQFILSSATLANPLEHGYKLTGCEFELISNDSSPSGEKDFILYNPYKTFKRTKRNKENEPSFHQEIEFIFLFLLLKNIQTLCFTVSRKTAELIALWAKNDMTEYKSKLTSRITAYRAGYLPEDRREIENGLKSRKYLGVTTTNALELGINIGTLDAVIISGYPGTMVSVWQQGGRCGRGAEKSLVILVAFENQLDQYFMKNPEFFFGRSHENAIVDLKNEILLNAHLICAANELPLREEELHDFSPELNKNETKFILKELSQNQYIEKNLKNQYYYTSNDSPSFNHSLDQLSNNMFMIMCDGKLIETMELAQVYSEAYEGAVLIHQSETYIVRSVNFEKNFVNVIKKNVEYHTNVLKDTDINILEKYKKIKIGDFTVHFGLLEVIENFKKYNKIHFSKLIGQYKLDLPPLKFKTKGLWFTVDEKLKDELEEKYPDNKQVFAGGLHGAEHALIGLFPLHTMCDRFDIGGMSTNFHKDTETATIFIYDAFEGGIGISEKAIDVFYELVKSTKQLLDTCECEDGCPKCIYSPKCGNDNKPLNKNATKYVLDYIFTNLSDKKEDIIVYDDIDELNKNLKRNTLNVNTNEDLFNQIQESIDHEFREVENKYVEALQLYDMGHYSKAKDILVEIINIDNNYSNAWYLLGDILNEQKDIEGAKSFLKKALTINPSHTDARDLYEELKNK
;
A
#
# COMPACT_ATOMS: atom_id res chain seq x y z
N MET A 1 -4.57 -31.59 31.93
CA MET A 1 -5.86 -31.81 31.21
C MET A 1 -5.59 -31.30 29.83
N ASP A 2 -5.51 -32.19 28.83
CA ASP A 2 -5.35 -31.75 27.45
C ASP A 2 -6.55 -30.88 27.08
N ASN A 3 -6.27 -29.67 26.64
CA ASN A 3 -7.31 -28.71 26.31
C ASN A 3 -8.16 -29.29 25.15
N MET A 4 -9.49 -29.16 25.22
CA MET A 4 -10.37 -29.71 24.19
C MET A 4 -10.04 -29.20 22.79
N ALA A 5 -9.47 -28.00 22.66
CA ALA A 5 -8.99 -27.42 21.42
C ALA A 5 -7.77 -28.17 20.84
N ASP A 6 -6.81 -28.59 21.67
CA ASP A 6 -5.60 -29.30 21.25
C ASP A 6 -5.93 -30.63 20.59
N ILE A 7 -6.85 -31.38 21.19
CA ILE A 7 -7.35 -32.65 20.64
C ILE A 7 -8.04 -32.45 19.27
N GLN A 8 -8.72 -31.33 19.06
CA GLN A 8 -9.42 -31.05 17.80
C GLN A 8 -8.47 -30.61 16.69
N ILE A 9 -7.41 -29.85 17.01
CA ILE A 9 -6.34 -29.46 16.07
C ILE A 9 -5.63 -30.72 15.55
N ASP A 10 -5.29 -31.66 16.41
CA ASP A 10 -4.68 -32.92 16.01
C ASP A 10 -5.60 -33.80 15.13
N LYS A 11 -6.92 -33.72 15.31
CA LYS A 11 -7.88 -34.36 14.40
C LYS A 11 -7.80 -33.80 12.98
N PHE A 12 -7.59 -32.50 12.81
CA PHE A 12 -7.40 -31.93 11.47
C PHE A 12 -6.16 -32.50 10.77
N LYS A 13 -5.01 -32.49 11.48
CA LYS A 13 -3.74 -33.00 10.93
C LYS A 13 -3.80 -34.50 10.54
N ASN A 14 -4.59 -35.29 11.23
CA ASN A 14 -4.70 -36.72 11.03
C ASN A 14 -5.87 -37.17 10.14
N ASP A 15 -6.79 -36.27 9.80
CA ASP A 15 -7.93 -36.58 8.93
C ASP A 15 -7.43 -36.85 7.50
N ILE A 16 -7.85 -38.04 6.95
CA ILE A 16 -7.37 -38.51 5.64
C ILE A 16 -7.70 -37.56 4.48
N ARG A 17 -8.75 -36.72 4.64
CA ARG A 17 -9.20 -35.75 3.64
C ARG A 17 -8.19 -34.62 3.48
N PHE A 18 -7.53 -34.20 4.56
CA PHE A 18 -6.57 -33.10 4.61
C PHE A 18 -5.12 -33.59 4.59
N LYS A 19 -4.79 -34.65 5.33
CA LYS A 19 -3.44 -35.16 5.51
C LYS A 19 -2.65 -35.32 4.20
N LYS A 20 -3.30 -35.81 3.13
CA LYS A 20 -2.66 -35.98 1.82
C LYS A 20 -2.28 -34.68 1.11
N LYS A 21 -2.89 -33.56 1.49
CA LYS A 21 -2.68 -32.24 0.90
C LYS A 21 -1.79 -31.33 1.78
N ILE A 22 -1.43 -31.76 2.97
CA ILE A 22 -0.44 -31.08 3.83
C ILE A 22 0.94 -31.29 3.22
N GLU A 23 1.65 -30.20 2.91
CA GLU A 23 3.03 -30.21 2.43
C GLU A 23 4.00 -30.23 3.59
N TYR A 24 3.80 -29.36 4.58
CA TYR A 24 4.70 -29.19 5.71
C TYR A 24 3.94 -28.71 6.94
N ILE A 25 4.44 -29.06 8.11
CA ILE A 25 3.96 -28.58 9.41
C ILE A 25 5.17 -28.08 10.19
N GLU A 26 5.16 -26.81 10.54
CA GLU A 26 6.10 -26.21 11.49
C GLU A 26 5.41 -26.03 12.84
N THR A 27 5.97 -26.62 13.87
CA THR A 27 5.49 -26.42 15.26
C THR A 27 6.39 -25.40 15.94
N ILE A 28 5.85 -24.21 16.15
CA ILE A 28 6.52 -23.13 16.88
C ILE A 28 6.30 -23.40 18.38
N PRO A 29 7.37 -23.63 19.16
CA PRO A 29 7.22 -23.97 20.57
C PRO A 29 6.67 -22.81 21.38
N SER A 30 5.97 -23.12 22.47
CA SER A 30 5.61 -22.12 23.47
C SER A 30 6.85 -21.58 24.18
N HIS A 31 6.79 -20.33 24.60
CA HIS A 31 7.78 -19.76 25.49
C HIS A 31 7.13 -18.95 26.62
N ASP A 32 7.80 -18.97 27.78
CA ASP A 32 7.35 -18.24 28.95
C ASP A 32 7.75 -16.76 28.87
N ALA A 33 6.98 -15.92 29.60
CA ALA A 33 7.33 -14.51 29.70
C ALA A 33 8.61 -14.28 30.50
N SER A 34 9.43 -13.31 30.05
CA SER A 34 10.56 -12.81 30.81
C SER A 34 10.33 -11.35 31.21
N TYR A 35 10.56 -11.04 32.47
CA TYR A 35 10.26 -9.75 33.06
C TYR A 35 11.54 -9.03 33.54
N LYS A 36 11.49 -7.69 33.49
CA LYS A 36 12.57 -6.83 34.00
C LYS A 36 11.98 -5.62 34.73
N LYS A 37 12.54 -5.30 35.91
CA LYS A 37 12.18 -4.07 36.62
C LYS A 37 12.96 -2.90 36.06
N VAL A 38 12.33 -1.73 36.02
CA VAL A 38 12.96 -0.48 35.60
C VAL A 38 13.03 0.52 36.75
N ASN A 39 14.02 1.41 36.71
CA ASN A 39 14.18 2.49 37.66
C ASN A 39 13.80 3.82 37.06
N GLY A 40 13.25 4.74 37.88
CA GLY A 40 12.95 6.11 37.47
C GLY A 40 11.64 6.28 36.74
N LEU A 41 10.72 5.36 36.89
CA LEU A 41 9.30 5.58 36.58
C LEU A 41 8.68 6.49 37.64
N ASN A 42 7.77 7.36 37.21
CA ASN A 42 6.98 8.19 38.10
C ASN A 42 6.09 7.33 39.01
N ASP A 43 5.90 7.76 40.25
CA ASP A 43 5.12 7.01 41.25
C ASP A 43 3.68 6.71 40.78
N ILE A 44 3.04 7.64 40.07
CA ILE A 44 1.70 7.43 39.52
C ILE A 44 1.66 6.23 38.55
N ILE A 45 2.69 6.09 37.71
CA ILE A 45 2.78 4.94 36.79
C ILE A 45 3.06 3.66 37.55
N LEU A 46 3.93 3.71 38.55
CA LEU A 46 4.25 2.55 39.42
C LEU A 46 2.99 2.05 40.16
N GLU A 47 2.21 2.96 40.72
CA GLU A 47 0.94 2.62 41.39
C GLU A 47 -0.03 1.97 40.40
N TYR A 48 -0.22 2.55 39.21
CA TYR A 48 -1.06 1.99 38.16
C TYR A 48 -0.63 0.57 37.76
N LEU A 49 0.67 0.35 37.51
CA LEU A 49 1.21 -0.98 37.14
C LEU A 49 0.96 -2.01 38.26
N ASN A 50 1.14 -1.59 39.52
CA ASN A 50 0.93 -2.45 40.68
C ASN A 50 -0.56 -2.80 40.87
N GLU A 51 -1.46 -1.82 40.76
CA GLU A 51 -2.90 -2.05 40.85
C GLU A 51 -3.43 -3.00 39.78
N LYS A 52 -2.88 -2.92 38.59
CA LYS A 52 -3.25 -3.78 37.47
C LYS A 52 -2.49 -5.12 37.44
N ASN A 53 -1.58 -5.34 38.38
CA ASN A 53 -0.66 -6.49 38.41
C ASN A 53 0.13 -6.68 37.11
N ILE A 54 0.56 -5.56 36.50
CA ILE A 54 1.35 -5.55 35.27
C ILE A 54 2.84 -5.59 35.62
N SER A 55 3.53 -6.65 35.21
CA SER A 55 4.99 -6.72 35.19
C SER A 55 5.50 -6.45 33.80
N LEU A 56 6.53 -5.60 33.66
CA LEU A 56 7.07 -5.24 32.35
C LEU A 56 7.88 -6.39 31.78
N TYR A 57 7.63 -6.73 30.52
CA TYR A 57 8.48 -7.62 29.76
C TYR A 57 9.86 -6.98 29.55
N VAL A 58 10.90 -7.79 29.31
CA VAL A 58 12.27 -7.30 29.12
C VAL A 58 12.35 -6.26 28.02
N HIS A 59 11.74 -6.51 26.83
CA HIS A 59 11.74 -5.56 25.71
C HIS A 59 11.02 -4.24 26.02
N GLN A 60 9.97 -4.25 26.86
CA GLN A 60 9.28 -3.04 27.32
C GLN A 60 10.15 -2.22 28.27
N ALA A 61 10.85 -2.90 29.18
CA ALA A 61 11.78 -2.28 30.10
C ALA A 61 12.98 -1.66 29.36
N GLU A 62 13.57 -2.38 28.41
CA GLU A 62 14.66 -1.89 27.56
C GLU A 62 14.23 -0.69 26.72
N SER A 63 13.00 -0.71 26.16
CA SER A 63 12.44 0.43 25.42
C SER A 63 12.41 1.69 26.29
N TYR A 64 11.91 1.58 27.51
CA TYR A 64 11.87 2.69 28.45
C TYR A 64 13.26 3.22 28.78
N GLU A 65 14.20 2.33 29.12
CA GLU A 65 15.58 2.71 29.48
C GLU A 65 16.30 3.44 28.33
N MET A 66 16.24 2.88 27.11
CA MET A 66 16.88 3.48 25.92
C MET A 66 16.28 4.84 25.54
N VAL A 67 14.93 4.97 25.59
CA VAL A 67 14.27 6.26 25.33
C VAL A 67 14.68 7.29 26.39
N ARG A 68 14.77 6.91 27.65
CA ARG A 68 15.24 7.80 28.73
C ARG A 68 16.69 8.25 28.55
N GLU A 69 17.55 7.41 27.97
CA GLU A 69 18.92 7.76 27.57
C GLU A 69 18.99 8.72 26.35
N GLY A 70 17.87 9.08 25.75
CA GLY A 70 17.79 9.98 24.59
C GLY A 70 17.98 9.28 23.25
N LYS A 71 17.92 7.93 23.19
CA LYS A 71 18.09 7.15 21.96
C LYS A 71 16.76 7.00 21.22
N ASN A 72 16.78 7.15 19.90
CA ASN A 72 15.67 6.70 19.07
C ASN A 72 15.67 5.17 19.04
N ILE A 73 14.49 4.56 19.11
CA ILE A 73 14.35 3.11 19.11
C ILE A 73 13.40 2.61 18.04
N ILE A 74 13.67 1.42 17.52
CA ILE A 74 12.75 0.66 16.69
C ILE A 74 12.50 -0.71 17.32
N VAL A 75 11.22 -0.99 17.63
CA VAL A 75 10.77 -2.23 18.28
C VAL A 75 10.17 -3.14 17.22
N THR A 76 10.75 -4.32 17.00
CA THR A 76 10.34 -5.28 15.95
C THR A 76 9.90 -6.63 16.52
N THR A 77 9.38 -6.67 17.74
CA THR A 77 8.84 -7.88 18.35
C THR A 77 7.55 -8.36 17.68
N ALA A 78 7.14 -9.60 17.95
CA ALA A 78 5.97 -10.22 17.32
C ALA A 78 4.67 -9.42 17.53
N THR A 79 3.65 -9.70 16.72
CA THR A 79 2.31 -9.15 16.91
C THR A 79 1.75 -9.60 18.28
N ALA A 80 1.13 -8.67 19.01
CA ALA A 80 0.58 -8.89 20.36
C ALA A 80 1.62 -9.09 21.49
N SER A 81 2.89 -8.77 21.27
CA SER A 81 3.93 -8.78 22.32
C SER A 81 3.83 -7.62 23.33
N GLY A 82 2.85 -6.73 23.17
CA GLY A 82 2.68 -5.55 24.04
C GLY A 82 3.53 -4.35 23.63
N LYS A 83 3.85 -4.19 22.34
CA LYS A 83 4.60 -3.04 21.78
C LYS A 83 4.03 -1.68 22.16
N THR A 84 2.72 -1.59 22.32
CA THR A 84 2.02 -0.36 22.72
C THR A 84 2.58 0.22 24.04
N LEU A 85 2.97 -0.63 24.98
CA LEU A 85 3.56 -0.19 26.23
C LEU A 85 5.01 0.29 26.06
N CYS A 86 5.74 -0.22 25.05
CA CYS A 86 7.11 0.21 24.75
C CYS A 86 7.20 1.72 24.43
N PHE A 87 6.17 2.27 23.78
CA PHE A 87 6.14 3.71 23.48
C PHE A 87 5.27 4.51 24.44
N ASN A 88 4.16 3.97 24.96
CA ASN A 88 3.32 4.70 25.90
C ASN A 88 4.03 4.96 27.24
N LEU A 89 4.79 4.01 27.75
CA LEU A 89 5.45 4.13 29.04
C LEU A 89 6.42 5.31 29.12
N PRO A 90 7.40 5.48 28.21
CA PRO A 90 8.32 6.61 28.23
C PRO A 90 7.60 7.94 27.92
N VAL A 91 6.61 7.94 27.03
CA VAL A 91 5.84 9.15 26.70
C VAL A 91 5.05 9.62 27.91
N LEU A 92 4.24 8.76 28.54
CA LEU A 92 3.44 9.10 29.71
C LEU A 92 4.32 9.57 30.88
N ASN A 93 5.44 8.87 31.12
CA ASN A 93 6.38 9.30 32.15
C ASN A 93 6.88 10.72 31.92
N LYS A 94 7.26 11.05 30.69
CA LYS A 94 7.72 12.40 30.32
C LYS A 94 6.62 13.46 30.45
N LEU A 95 5.38 13.14 30.05
CA LEU A 95 4.27 14.06 30.16
C LEU A 95 3.87 14.33 31.61
N ILE A 96 4.06 13.39 32.51
CA ILE A 96 3.86 13.60 33.95
C ILE A 96 4.97 14.50 34.52
N GLU A 97 6.22 14.30 34.12
CA GLU A 97 7.37 15.11 34.58
C GLU A 97 7.35 16.55 34.04
N ASP A 98 6.81 16.78 32.85
CA ASP A 98 6.82 18.06 32.11
C ASP A 98 5.42 18.34 31.60
N GLU A 99 4.68 19.20 32.30
CA GLU A 99 3.28 19.54 31.98
C GLU A 99 3.10 20.21 30.60
N GLN A 100 4.16 20.78 30.02
CA GLN A 100 4.11 21.39 28.70
C GLN A 100 4.45 20.41 27.58
N ALA A 101 5.08 19.27 27.89
CA ALA A 101 5.49 18.31 26.89
C ALA A 101 4.31 17.80 26.06
N THR A 102 4.56 17.61 24.76
CA THR A 102 3.59 17.04 23.82
C THR A 102 4.20 15.85 23.05
N ALA A 103 3.35 14.99 22.52
CA ALA A 103 3.74 13.83 21.71
C ALA A 103 2.80 13.70 20.49
N LEU A 104 3.40 13.35 19.35
CA LEU A 104 2.70 13.09 18.09
C LEU A 104 2.75 11.59 17.78
N TYR A 105 1.60 10.97 17.57
CA TYR A 105 1.47 9.58 17.21
C TYR A 105 0.97 9.45 15.77
N ILE A 106 1.69 8.72 14.93
CA ILE A 106 1.39 8.54 13.51
C ILE A 106 1.04 7.08 13.25
N TYR A 107 -0.18 6.86 12.77
CA TYR A 107 -0.71 5.53 12.43
C TYR A 107 -1.02 5.42 10.94
N PRO A 108 -0.88 4.23 10.31
CA PRO A 108 -1.22 4.07 8.90
C PRO A 108 -2.73 4.09 8.63
N ALA A 109 -3.57 3.90 9.63
CA ALA A 109 -5.03 3.79 9.45
C ALA A 109 -5.81 4.39 10.62
N LYS A 110 -6.91 5.10 10.31
CA LYS A 110 -7.82 5.73 11.29
C LYS A 110 -8.39 4.75 12.34
N ALA A 111 -8.60 3.49 11.96
CA ALA A 111 -9.10 2.48 12.90
C ALA A 111 -8.13 2.26 14.07
N LEU A 112 -6.82 2.27 13.81
CA LEU A 112 -5.79 2.15 14.85
C LEU A 112 -5.73 3.41 15.72
N GLU A 113 -5.84 4.60 15.12
CA GLU A 113 -5.91 5.88 15.88
C GLU A 113 -7.04 5.83 16.91
N ASN A 114 -8.24 5.43 16.45
CA ASN A 114 -9.44 5.36 17.29
C ASN A 114 -9.33 4.32 18.42
N ASP A 115 -8.68 3.18 18.17
CA ASP A 115 -8.45 2.16 19.21
C ASP A 115 -7.45 2.68 20.25
N GLN A 116 -6.37 3.31 19.80
CA GLN A 116 -5.30 3.80 20.67
C GLN A 116 -5.72 5.04 21.48
N VAL A 117 -6.52 5.94 20.93
CA VAL A 117 -7.02 7.08 21.72
C VAL A 117 -7.88 6.61 22.90
N GLN A 118 -8.63 5.52 22.78
CA GLN A 118 -9.38 4.95 23.89
C GLN A 118 -8.45 4.37 24.97
N VAL A 119 -7.35 3.73 24.56
CA VAL A 119 -6.33 3.23 25.50
C VAL A 119 -5.72 4.40 26.29
N LEU A 120 -5.36 5.48 25.62
CA LEU A 120 -4.79 6.67 26.26
C LEU A 120 -5.79 7.39 27.16
N LYS A 121 -7.08 7.48 26.78
CA LYS A 121 -8.14 8.01 27.65
C LYS A 121 -8.35 7.16 28.90
N ASN A 122 -8.18 5.85 28.78
CA ASN A 122 -8.24 4.96 29.95
C ASN A 122 -7.05 5.21 30.89
N TYR A 123 -5.82 5.38 30.37
CA TYR A 123 -4.67 5.78 31.18
C TYR A 123 -4.90 7.11 31.88
N GLU A 124 -5.38 8.13 31.15
CA GLU A 124 -5.70 9.45 31.69
C GLU A 124 -6.66 9.35 32.89
N LYS A 125 -7.76 8.62 32.70
CA LYS A 125 -8.79 8.41 33.73
C LYS A 125 -8.29 7.62 34.94
N GLU A 126 -7.60 6.50 34.67
CA GLU A 126 -7.19 5.57 35.75
C GLU A 126 -6.00 6.09 36.54
N MET A 127 -5.08 6.83 35.90
CA MET A 127 -3.94 7.45 36.57
C MET A 127 -4.25 8.85 37.14
N GLY A 128 -5.41 9.44 36.80
CA GLY A 128 -5.76 10.80 37.23
C GLY A 128 -4.85 11.88 36.65
N ILE A 129 -4.29 11.69 35.45
CA ILE A 129 -3.39 12.63 34.76
C ILE A 129 -4.14 13.41 33.68
N GLU A 130 -3.67 14.61 33.33
CA GLU A 130 -4.27 15.45 32.29
C GLU A 130 -3.39 15.44 31.04
N ILE A 131 -3.69 14.59 30.06
CA ILE A 131 -2.98 14.48 28.78
C ILE A 131 -3.83 14.88 27.58
N ASN A 132 -5.16 14.87 27.74
CA ASN A 132 -6.13 15.26 26.70
C ASN A 132 -5.83 14.60 25.35
N PRO A 133 -5.77 13.25 25.25
CA PRO A 133 -5.43 12.57 24.02
C PRO A 133 -6.57 12.70 23.00
N ALA A 134 -6.24 13.04 21.76
CA ALA A 134 -7.24 13.24 20.72
C ALA A 134 -6.76 12.75 19.36
N CYS A 135 -7.68 12.17 18.55
CA CYS A 135 -7.47 11.97 17.12
C CYS A 135 -7.64 13.29 16.38
N TYR A 136 -6.75 13.55 15.43
CA TYR A 136 -6.86 14.67 14.52
C TYR A 136 -6.70 14.18 13.08
N ASP A 137 -7.83 13.93 12.45
CA ASP A 137 -7.93 13.38 11.11
C ASP A 137 -9.05 14.06 10.30
N GLY A 138 -9.38 13.50 9.10
CA GLY A 138 -10.44 14.03 8.25
C GLY A 138 -11.85 13.90 8.85
N ASP A 139 -12.05 12.96 9.79
CA ASP A 139 -13.36 12.70 10.42
C ASP A 139 -13.53 13.50 11.73
N THR A 140 -12.49 14.20 12.19
CA THR A 140 -12.54 15.05 13.39
C THR A 140 -13.49 16.22 13.18
N PRO A 141 -14.53 16.38 14.03
CA PRO A 141 -15.47 17.49 13.93
C PRO A 141 -14.78 18.86 13.94
N LYS A 142 -15.29 19.79 13.12
CA LYS A 142 -14.66 21.12 12.94
C LYS A 142 -14.58 21.91 14.26
N ASP A 143 -15.61 21.81 15.09
CA ASP A 143 -15.71 22.46 16.41
C ASP A 143 -14.71 21.93 17.43
N GLU A 144 -14.33 20.65 17.33
CA GLU A 144 -13.33 20.03 18.22
C GLU A 144 -11.89 20.40 17.80
N LYS A 145 -11.64 20.69 16.52
CA LYS A 145 -10.29 20.94 15.98
C LYS A 145 -9.54 22.04 16.70
N TYR A 146 -10.21 23.13 17.03
CA TYR A 146 -9.60 24.23 17.79
C TYR A 146 -9.20 23.79 19.21
N GLY A 147 -10.10 23.12 19.93
CA GLY A 147 -9.86 22.59 21.27
C GLY A 147 -8.67 21.64 21.32
N ILE A 148 -8.56 20.75 20.33
CA ILE A 148 -7.44 19.80 20.22
C ILE A 148 -6.12 20.56 20.09
N ARG A 149 -6.03 21.54 19.18
CA ARG A 149 -4.80 22.33 19.00
C ARG A 149 -4.36 23.08 20.27
N GLN A 150 -5.31 23.51 21.09
CA GLN A 150 -5.02 24.29 22.29
C GLN A 150 -4.72 23.43 23.52
N LYS A 151 -5.37 22.27 23.66
CA LYS A 151 -5.36 21.51 24.92
C LYS A 151 -4.65 20.17 24.83
N SER A 152 -4.74 19.47 23.69
CA SER A 152 -4.21 18.12 23.59
C SER A 152 -2.70 18.08 23.74
N ARG A 153 -2.23 17.14 24.56
CA ARG A 153 -0.81 16.88 24.79
C ARG A 153 -0.33 15.65 24.02
N ILE A 154 -1.24 14.71 23.71
CA ILE A 154 -1.02 13.63 22.75
C ILE A 154 -2.01 13.80 21.61
N VAL A 155 -1.48 13.91 20.39
CA VAL A 155 -2.27 13.98 19.15
C VAL A 155 -1.97 12.73 18.33
N LEU A 156 -3.02 11.99 17.98
CA LEU A 156 -2.97 10.83 17.10
C LEU A 156 -3.44 11.28 15.71
N THR A 157 -2.69 10.91 14.69
CA THR A 157 -2.98 11.30 13.30
C THR A 157 -2.42 10.29 12.31
N ASN A 158 -2.75 10.46 11.03
CA ASN A 158 -2.19 9.67 9.94
C ASN A 158 -1.38 10.56 8.97
N PRO A 159 -0.57 9.96 8.09
CA PRO A 159 0.24 10.72 7.15
C PRO A 159 -0.56 11.69 6.27
N TYR A 160 -1.76 11.32 5.84
CA TYR A 160 -2.60 12.17 4.98
C TYR A 160 -2.99 13.47 5.66
N GLN A 161 -3.48 13.37 6.89
CA GLN A 161 -3.84 14.56 7.66
C GLN A 161 -2.60 15.38 8.03
N LEU A 162 -1.50 14.72 8.42
CA LEU A 162 -0.24 15.38 8.71
C LEU A 162 0.27 16.18 7.49
N HIS A 163 0.17 15.61 6.29
CA HIS A 163 0.55 16.26 5.04
C HIS A 163 -0.13 17.63 4.84
N HIS A 164 -1.40 17.72 5.20
CA HIS A 164 -2.15 18.97 5.08
C HIS A 164 -1.86 19.94 6.22
N ILE A 165 -1.79 19.47 7.47
CA ILE A 165 -1.64 20.39 8.63
C ILE A 165 -0.28 21.07 8.71
N LEU A 166 0.77 20.51 8.07
CA LEU A 166 2.09 21.15 8.03
C LEU A 166 2.04 22.53 7.36
N SER A 167 1.20 22.72 6.33
CA SER A 167 0.99 24.04 5.71
C SER A 167 0.41 25.08 6.69
N TRP A 168 -0.24 24.63 7.76
CA TRP A 168 -0.84 25.49 8.79
C TRP A 168 -0.14 25.35 10.14
N HIS A 169 1.15 25.02 10.14
CA HIS A 169 1.95 24.77 11.34
C HIS A 169 1.89 25.89 12.38
N HIS A 170 1.65 27.14 11.96
CA HIS A 170 1.53 28.30 12.85
C HIS A 170 0.36 28.16 13.85
N GLN A 171 -0.74 27.48 13.45
CA GLN A 171 -1.86 27.18 14.35
C GLN A 171 -1.51 26.13 15.41
N TRP A 172 -0.42 25.38 15.19
CA TRP A 172 0.09 24.32 16.06
C TRP A 172 1.33 24.73 16.85
N LYS A 173 1.66 26.03 16.88
CA LYS A 173 2.89 26.55 17.50
C LYS A 173 3.12 25.98 18.90
N ARG A 174 2.09 26.03 19.79
CA ARG A 174 2.17 25.47 21.15
C ARG A 174 2.61 24.01 21.12
N PHE A 175 1.98 23.21 20.28
CA PHE A 175 2.22 21.79 20.18
C PHE A 175 3.63 21.49 19.69
N TYR A 176 4.05 22.07 18.55
CA TYR A 176 5.38 21.82 17.98
C TYR A 176 6.51 22.39 18.84
N SER A 177 6.33 23.52 19.53
CA SER A 177 7.38 24.07 20.41
C SER A 177 7.67 23.18 21.62
N ASN A 178 6.72 22.35 22.05
CA ASN A 178 6.82 21.46 23.20
C ASN A 178 6.94 19.98 22.81
N LEU A 179 7.04 19.67 21.51
CA LEU A 179 7.06 18.29 21.01
C LEU A 179 8.34 17.58 21.45
N LYS A 180 8.17 16.49 22.23
CA LYS A 180 9.27 15.67 22.78
C LYS A 180 9.39 14.34 22.07
N TYR A 181 8.28 13.75 21.64
CA TYR A 181 8.24 12.44 21.01
C TYR A 181 7.41 12.42 19.74
N ILE A 182 7.91 11.67 18.74
CA ILE A 182 7.15 11.26 17.57
C ILE A 182 7.13 9.73 17.59
N VAL A 183 5.95 9.17 17.77
CA VAL A 183 5.72 7.73 17.72
C VAL A 183 5.19 7.38 16.32
N ILE A 184 5.82 6.41 15.68
CA ILE A 184 5.37 5.88 14.38
C ILE A 184 5.07 4.40 14.58
N ASP A 185 3.78 4.07 14.63
CA ASP A 185 3.35 2.68 14.79
C ASP A 185 3.18 1.99 13.43
N GLU A 186 3.37 0.67 13.40
CA GLU A 186 3.32 -0.18 12.19
C GLU A 186 4.21 0.38 11.06
N SER A 187 5.45 0.80 11.39
CA SER A 187 6.35 1.49 10.47
C SER A 187 6.69 0.68 9.20
N HIS A 188 6.60 -0.66 9.24
CA HIS A 188 6.74 -1.53 8.06
C HIS A 188 5.68 -1.30 6.97
N TYR A 189 4.59 -0.61 7.30
CA TYR A 189 3.57 -0.23 6.34
C TYR A 189 4.06 0.88 5.38
N TYR A 190 5.02 1.69 5.82
CA TYR A 190 5.59 2.79 5.06
C TYR A 190 6.71 2.31 4.14
N LYS A 191 6.34 1.70 3.01
CA LYS A 191 7.23 1.17 1.97
C LYS A 191 6.73 1.57 0.57
N GLY A 192 7.55 1.40 -0.46
CA GLY A 192 7.24 1.75 -1.84
C GLY A 192 6.91 3.25 -1.99
N ILE A 193 5.93 3.58 -2.83
CA ILE A 193 5.51 4.96 -3.07
C ILE A 193 5.03 5.63 -1.79
N PHE A 194 4.12 4.99 -1.06
CA PHE A 194 3.58 5.54 0.18
C PHE A 194 4.67 5.77 1.22
N GLY A 195 5.58 4.80 1.38
CA GLY A 195 6.71 4.94 2.30
C GLY A 195 7.67 6.06 1.92
N SER A 196 7.95 6.24 0.63
CA SER A 196 8.79 7.33 0.11
C SER A 196 8.16 8.70 0.36
N ASN A 197 6.85 8.83 0.13
CA ASN A 197 6.10 10.04 0.47
C ASN A 197 6.13 10.33 1.97
N VAL A 198 5.88 9.32 2.82
CA VAL A 198 5.91 9.49 4.28
C VAL A 198 7.30 9.87 4.77
N ALA A 199 8.34 9.30 4.20
CA ALA A 199 9.71 9.66 4.54
C ALA A 199 10.03 11.14 4.22
N LEU A 200 9.59 11.64 3.07
CA LEU A 200 9.73 13.04 2.70
C LEU A 200 8.83 13.95 3.56
N LEU A 201 7.63 13.50 3.92
CA LEU A 201 6.73 14.19 4.85
C LEU A 201 7.37 14.35 6.25
N ILE A 202 8.03 13.32 6.77
CA ILE A 202 8.73 13.38 8.07
C ILE A 202 9.90 14.37 8.02
N ARG A 203 10.59 14.52 6.91
CA ARG A 203 11.60 15.55 6.74
C ARG A 203 11.02 16.96 6.80
N ARG A 204 9.85 17.19 6.20
CA ARG A 204 9.09 18.44 6.34
C ARG A 204 8.70 18.68 7.80
N LEU A 205 8.18 17.68 8.50
CA LEU A 205 7.85 17.76 9.92
C LEU A 205 9.08 18.12 10.77
N LYS A 206 10.25 17.52 10.53
CA LYS A 206 11.51 17.86 11.21
C LYS A 206 11.91 19.32 10.98
N ARG A 207 11.75 19.85 9.76
CA ARG A 207 12.01 21.28 9.48
C ARG A 207 11.13 22.20 10.35
N ILE A 208 9.85 21.87 10.47
CA ILE A 208 8.92 22.62 11.30
C ILE A 208 9.28 22.50 12.79
N CYS A 209 9.63 21.32 13.26
CA CYS A 209 10.13 21.14 14.64
C CYS A 209 11.37 22.02 14.90
N ASN A 210 12.35 21.99 14.00
CA ASN A 210 13.56 22.83 14.09
C ASN A 210 13.24 24.33 14.10
N PHE A 211 12.28 24.78 13.29
CA PHE A 211 11.80 26.16 13.28
C PHE A 211 11.26 26.60 14.64
N TYR A 212 10.52 25.72 15.32
CA TYR A 212 10.00 25.94 16.68
C TYR A 212 10.98 25.55 17.79
N LYS A 213 12.24 25.23 17.45
CA LYS A 213 13.32 24.86 18.38
C LYS A 213 13.01 23.60 19.21
N SER A 214 12.23 22.70 18.68
CA SER A 214 12.03 21.37 19.24
C SER A 214 12.82 20.31 18.43
N ASN A 215 13.35 19.32 19.15
CA ASN A 215 14.06 18.19 18.57
C ASN A 215 13.47 16.92 19.17
N PRO A 216 12.33 16.44 18.64
CA PRO A 216 11.64 15.28 19.18
C PRO A 216 12.41 14.00 18.91
N GLN A 217 12.37 13.09 19.88
CA GLN A 217 12.89 11.75 19.80
C GLN A 217 11.89 10.85 19.09
N PHE A 218 12.38 9.95 18.23
CA PHE A 218 11.54 9.00 17.48
C PHE A 218 11.45 7.66 18.19
N ILE A 219 10.25 7.11 18.28
CA ILE A 219 9.96 5.76 18.75
C ILE A 219 9.15 5.06 17.66
N LEU A 220 9.77 4.05 17.02
CA LEU A 220 9.13 3.27 15.97
C LEU A 220 8.70 1.91 16.50
N SER A 221 7.52 1.47 16.13
CA SER A 221 7.09 0.09 16.26
C SER A 221 6.86 -0.53 14.88
N SER A 222 7.23 -1.78 14.73
CA SER A 222 7.14 -2.50 13.45
C SER A 222 6.84 -3.98 13.67
N ALA A 223 6.31 -4.63 12.65
CA ALA A 223 6.48 -6.07 12.52
C ALA A 223 7.96 -6.39 12.21
N THR A 224 8.33 -7.64 12.22
CA THR A 224 9.69 -8.09 11.91
C THR A 224 10.07 -7.76 10.47
N LEU A 225 11.15 -7.04 10.26
CA LEU A 225 11.75 -6.66 8.98
C LEU A 225 13.16 -7.23 8.85
N ALA A 226 13.66 -7.40 7.64
CA ALA A 226 15.06 -7.77 7.40
C ALA A 226 16.02 -6.58 7.59
N ASN A 227 15.54 -5.35 7.30
CA ASN A 227 16.35 -4.12 7.35
C ASN A 227 15.76 -3.04 8.28
N PRO A 228 15.45 -3.31 9.55
CA PRO A 228 14.73 -2.36 10.41
C PRO A 228 15.49 -1.06 10.64
N LEU A 229 16.81 -1.12 10.87
CA LEU A 229 17.65 0.06 11.12
C LEU A 229 17.78 0.94 9.87
N GLU A 230 18.04 0.34 8.71
CA GLU A 230 18.08 1.04 7.43
C GLU A 230 16.71 1.69 7.11
N HIS A 231 15.63 0.94 7.33
CA HIS A 231 14.27 1.46 7.13
C HIS A 231 13.98 2.65 8.05
N GLY A 232 14.29 2.54 9.34
CA GLY A 232 14.13 3.64 10.30
C GLY A 232 14.93 4.88 9.88
N TYR A 233 16.18 4.70 9.44
CA TYR A 233 17.00 5.79 8.93
C TYR A 233 16.43 6.42 7.66
N LYS A 234 16.07 5.62 6.66
CA LYS A 234 15.46 6.13 5.42
C LYS A 234 14.13 6.84 5.67
N LEU A 235 13.32 6.32 6.59
CA LEU A 235 12.03 6.91 6.92
C LEU A 235 12.17 8.26 7.65
N THR A 236 13.12 8.40 8.58
CA THR A 236 13.18 9.56 9.48
C THR A 236 14.43 10.43 9.32
N GLY A 237 15.50 9.91 8.75
CA GLY A 237 16.83 10.52 8.72
C GLY A 237 17.49 10.57 10.11
N CYS A 238 17.20 9.58 10.98
CA CYS A 238 17.79 9.45 12.32
C CYS A 238 18.34 8.04 12.51
N GLU A 239 19.38 7.90 13.32
CA GLU A 239 19.88 6.61 13.77
C GLU A 239 18.98 6.01 14.86
N PHE A 240 18.90 4.68 14.91
CA PHE A 240 18.05 3.92 15.82
C PHE A 240 18.81 2.79 16.52
N GLU A 241 18.36 2.50 17.75
CA GLU A 241 18.68 1.25 18.43
C GLU A 241 17.56 0.22 18.19
N LEU A 242 17.93 -1.03 17.91
CA LEU A 242 16.99 -2.10 17.61
C LEU A 242 16.62 -2.91 18.86
N ILE A 243 15.31 -3.09 19.07
CA ILE A 243 14.76 -4.01 20.06
C ILE A 243 13.98 -5.09 19.33
N SER A 244 14.57 -6.27 19.15
CA SER A 244 14.00 -7.38 18.38
C SER A 244 13.69 -8.63 19.22
N ASN A 245 14.23 -8.72 20.45
CA ASN A 245 14.04 -9.89 21.29
C ASN A 245 12.65 -9.85 21.95
N ASP A 246 11.73 -10.72 21.52
CA ASP A 246 10.40 -10.83 22.11
C ASP A 246 10.46 -11.63 23.42
N SER A 247 10.11 -10.99 24.51
CA SER A 247 10.05 -11.58 25.87
C SER A 247 8.62 -11.75 26.39
N SER A 248 7.60 -11.59 25.53
CA SER A 248 6.20 -11.87 25.86
C SER A 248 5.92 -13.38 25.81
N PRO A 249 4.90 -13.89 26.56
CA PRO A 249 4.58 -15.31 26.51
C PRO A 249 3.89 -15.67 25.20
N SER A 250 4.15 -16.85 24.67
CA SER A 250 3.41 -17.41 23.53
C SER A 250 3.06 -18.87 23.74
N GLY A 251 1.85 -19.26 23.30
CA GLY A 251 1.43 -20.66 23.24
C GLY A 251 2.05 -21.40 22.06
N GLU A 252 2.02 -22.73 22.11
CA GLU A 252 2.44 -23.58 21.00
C GLU A 252 1.57 -23.29 19.75
N LYS A 253 2.20 -23.19 18.57
CA LYS A 253 1.50 -22.90 17.33
C LYS A 253 1.89 -23.88 16.24
N ASP A 254 0.91 -24.61 15.69
CA ASP A 254 1.09 -25.42 14.49
C ASP A 254 0.82 -24.54 13.26
N PHE A 255 1.82 -24.35 12.43
CA PHE A 255 1.71 -23.65 11.15
C PHE A 255 1.76 -24.67 10.01
N ILE A 256 0.66 -24.79 9.26
CA ILE A 256 0.49 -25.79 8.21
C ILE A 256 0.57 -25.13 6.82
N LEU A 257 1.49 -25.62 5.99
CA LEU A 257 1.49 -25.34 4.56
C LEU A 257 0.60 -26.38 3.87
N TYR A 258 -0.51 -25.92 3.30
CA TYR A 258 -1.55 -26.77 2.73
C TYR A 258 -1.70 -26.52 1.23
N ASN A 259 -1.53 -27.55 0.42
CA ASN A 259 -1.58 -27.48 -1.03
C ASN A 259 -2.76 -28.32 -1.60
N PRO A 260 -3.88 -27.67 -1.98
CA PRO A 260 -5.00 -28.37 -2.61
C PRO A 260 -4.62 -29.21 -3.83
N TYR A 261 -3.56 -28.77 -4.53
CA TYR A 261 -3.10 -29.33 -5.79
C TYR A 261 -2.02 -30.41 -5.64
N LYS A 262 -1.58 -30.76 -4.44
CA LYS A 262 -0.50 -31.74 -4.17
C LYS A 262 -0.71 -33.08 -4.87
N THR A 263 -1.93 -33.55 -4.89
CA THR A 263 -2.29 -34.87 -5.45
C THR A 263 -2.81 -34.77 -6.89
N PHE A 264 -2.89 -33.58 -7.47
CA PHE A 264 -3.44 -33.36 -8.80
C PHE A 264 -2.32 -33.12 -9.83
N LYS A 265 -2.27 -33.98 -10.82
CA LYS A 265 -1.38 -33.82 -11.99
C LYS A 265 -2.20 -33.26 -13.16
N ARG A 266 -1.90 -32.02 -13.55
CA ARG A 266 -2.56 -31.37 -14.67
C ARG A 266 -2.09 -31.98 -15.99
N THR A 267 -3.03 -32.57 -16.72
CA THR A 267 -2.82 -33.11 -18.08
C THR A 267 -3.86 -32.53 -19.02
N LYS A 268 -3.63 -32.58 -20.34
CA LYS A 268 -4.62 -32.11 -21.35
C LYS A 268 -6.02 -32.73 -21.18
N ARG A 269 -6.11 -33.94 -20.56
CA ARG A 269 -7.35 -34.72 -20.40
C ARG A 269 -8.11 -34.46 -19.10
N ASN A 270 -7.48 -33.95 -18.04
CA ASN A 270 -8.08 -33.83 -16.71
C ASN A 270 -8.20 -32.37 -16.22
N LYS A 271 -8.05 -31.39 -17.11
CA LYS A 271 -8.10 -29.94 -16.80
C LYS A 271 -9.44 -29.54 -16.16
N GLU A 272 -10.53 -30.24 -16.52
CA GLU A 272 -11.88 -29.97 -16.00
C GLU A 272 -12.09 -30.46 -14.56
N ASN A 273 -11.25 -31.36 -14.06
CA ASN A 273 -11.33 -31.95 -12.71
C ASN A 273 -10.35 -31.32 -11.73
N GLU A 274 -9.88 -30.12 -12.01
CA GLU A 274 -8.95 -29.37 -11.15
C GLU A 274 -9.63 -29.00 -9.82
N PRO A 275 -8.94 -29.20 -8.66
CA PRO A 275 -9.50 -28.84 -7.36
C PRO A 275 -9.87 -27.35 -7.28
N SER A 276 -11.07 -27.04 -6.82
CA SER A 276 -11.46 -25.67 -6.58
C SER A 276 -10.83 -25.16 -5.29
N PHE A 277 -9.99 -24.16 -5.41
CA PHE A 277 -9.36 -23.47 -4.28
C PHE A 277 -10.38 -22.96 -3.24
N HIS A 278 -11.44 -22.32 -3.71
CA HIS A 278 -12.43 -21.71 -2.84
C HIS A 278 -13.27 -22.76 -2.09
N GLN A 279 -13.64 -23.84 -2.76
CA GLN A 279 -14.34 -24.97 -2.12
C GLN A 279 -13.46 -25.65 -1.06
N GLU A 280 -12.17 -25.74 -1.30
CA GLU A 280 -11.24 -26.33 -0.33
C GLU A 280 -11.14 -25.46 0.95
N ILE A 281 -11.07 -24.13 0.81
CA ILE A 281 -11.07 -23.21 1.94
C ILE A 281 -12.38 -23.30 2.73
N GLU A 282 -13.50 -23.27 2.04
CA GLU A 282 -14.82 -23.45 2.66
C GLU A 282 -14.89 -24.76 3.45
N PHE A 283 -14.41 -25.84 2.87
CA PHE A 283 -14.42 -27.15 3.50
C PHE A 283 -13.54 -27.21 4.76
N ILE A 284 -12.33 -26.62 4.73
CA ILE A 284 -11.47 -26.49 5.91
C ILE A 284 -12.16 -25.62 6.98
N PHE A 285 -12.70 -24.48 6.56
CA PHE A 285 -13.39 -23.54 7.45
C PHE A 285 -14.56 -24.21 8.17
N LEU A 286 -15.45 -24.88 7.43
CA LEU A 286 -16.59 -25.62 8.00
C LEU A 286 -16.14 -26.74 8.93
N PHE A 287 -15.08 -27.48 8.57
CA PHE A 287 -14.54 -28.53 9.42
C PHE A 287 -14.12 -27.98 10.79
N LEU A 288 -13.40 -26.86 10.85
CA LEU A 288 -12.95 -26.25 12.08
C LEU A 288 -14.14 -25.75 12.92
N LEU A 289 -15.12 -25.08 12.29
CA LEU A 289 -16.33 -24.61 12.98
C LEU A 289 -17.15 -25.74 13.57
N LEU A 290 -17.31 -26.87 12.86
CA LEU A 290 -17.98 -28.06 13.36
C LEU A 290 -17.26 -28.70 14.57
N LYS A 291 -15.97 -28.41 14.74
CA LYS A 291 -15.17 -28.80 15.92
C LYS A 291 -15.17 -27.74 17.02
N ASN A 292 -16.00 -26.70 16.88
CA ASN A 292 -16.09 -25.57 17.81
C ASN A 292 -14.77 -24.78 17.96
N ILE A 293 -13.93 -24.78 16.91
CA ILE A 293 -12.69 -24.00 16.82
C ILE A 293 -13.04 -22.61 16.27
N GLN A 294 -12.79 -21.56 17.04
CA GLN A 294 -13.02 -20.19 16.60
C GLN A 294 -11.99 -19.81 15.53
N THR A 295 -12.48 -19.57 14.31
CA THR A 295 -11.63 -19.48 13.13
C THR A 295 -11.82 -18.15 12.40
N LEU A 296 -10.70 -17.46 12.08
CA LEU A 296 -10.65 -16.33 11.19
C LEU A 296 -10.08 -16.77 9.84
N CYS A 297 -10.79 -16.48 8.74
CA CYS A 297 -10.36 -16.83 7.41
C CYS A 297 -10.01 -15.54 6.62
N PHE A 298 -8.74 -15.32 6.37
CA PHE A 298 -8.25 -14.23 5.53
C PHE A 298 -8.36 -14.57 4.05
N THR A 299 -8.86 -13.65 3.24
CA THR A 299 -9.03 -13.81 1.80
C THR A 299 -8.45 -12.62 1.03
N VAL A 300 -8.04 -12.86 -0.21
CA VAL A 300 -7.40 -11.84 -1.06
C VAL A 300 -8.38 -10.79 -1.61
N SER A 301 -9.69 -11.03 -1.56
CA SER A 301 -10.68 -10.08 -2.08
C SER A 301 -11.92 -9.97 -1.20
N ARG A 302 -12.52 -8.77 -1.20
CA ARG A 302 -13.79 -8.48 -0.50
C ARG A 302 -14.91 -9.42 -0.95
N LYS A 303 -14.99 -9.69 -2.26
CA LYS A 303 -15.98 -10.61 -2.85
C LYS A 303 -15.80 -12.05 -2.36
N THR A 304 -14.55 -12.53 -2.30
CA THR A 304 -14.26 -13.89 -1.81
C THR A 304 -14.62 -14.04 -0.34
N ALA A 305 -14.35 -13.03 0.50
CA ALA A 305 -14.74 -13.05 1.91
C ALA A 305 -16.26 -13.24 2.07
N GLU A 306 -17.05 -12.45 1.35
CA GLU A 306 -18.52 -12.56 1.39
C GLU A 306 -19.01 -13.92 0.88
N LEU A 307 -18.43 -14.41 -0.22
CA LEU A 307 -18.85 -15.67 -0.83
C LEU A 307 -18.57 -16.88 0.07
N ILE A 308 -17.39 -16.97 0.67
CA ILE A 308 -17.06 -18.07 1.59
C ILE A 308 -18.00 -18.06 2.80
N ALA A 309 -18.27 -16.88 3.39
CA ALA A 309 -19.24 -16.78 4.50
C ALA A 309 -20.65 -17.21 4.07
N LEU A 310 -21.07 -16.79 2.86
CA LEU A 310 -22.39 -17.14 2.32
C LEU A 310 -22.53 -18.64 2.07
N TRP A 311 -21.54 -19.26 1.41
CA TRP A 311 -21.55 -20.68 1.13
C TRP A 311 -21.55 -21.49 2.44
N ALA A 312 -20.65 -21.16 3.38
CA ALA A 312 -20.61 -21.78 4.69
C ALA A 312 -21.94 -21.65 5.47
N LYS A 313 -22.63 -20.50 5.37
CA LYS A 313 -23.98 -20.34 5.96
C LYS A 313 -25.02 -21.23 5.28
N ASN A 314 -24.99 -21.32 3.95
CA ASN A 314 -25.93 -22.13 3.17
C ASN A 314 -25.80 -23.62 3.53
N ASP A 315 -24.56 -24.14 3.53
CA ASP A 315 -24.30 -25.51 3.93
C ASP A 315 -24.75 -25.80 5.37
N MET A 316 -24.43 -24.90 6.29
CA MET A 316 -24.89 -25.05 7.68
C MET A 316 -26.41 -24.97 7.82
N THR A 317 -27.08 -24.21 6.96
CA THR A 317 -28.55 -24.12 6.93
C THR A 317 -29.16 -25.42 6.43
N GLU A 318 -28.59 -26.02 5.37
CA GLU A 318 -29.02 -27.32 4.84
C GLU A 318 -28.91 -28.42 5.91
N TYR A 319 -27.84 -28.41 6.69
CA TYR A 319 -27.66 -29.32 7.85
C TYR A 319 -28.45 -28.91 9.10
N LYS A 320 -29.33 -27.88 9.02
CA LYS A 320 -30.10 -27.33 10.17
C LYS A 320 -29.24 -27.01 11.39
N SER A 321 -28.04 -26.55 11.17
CA SER A 321 -27.08 -26.26 12.23
C SER A 321 -27.35 -24.91 12.89
N LYS A 322 -27.25 -24.84 14.24
CA LYS A 322 -27.26 -23.57 14.99
C LYS A 322 -26.03 -22.68 14.71
N LEU A 323 -25.04 -23.20 14.00
CA LEU A 323 -23.81 -22.46 13.67
C LEU A 323 -24.04 -21.40 12.58
N THR A 324 -25.11 -21.47 11.81
CA THR A 324 -25.42 -20.49 10.75
C THR A 324 -25.38 -19.04 11.25
N SER A 325 -25.93 -18.76 12.42
CA SER A 325 -25.94 -17.41 13.03
C SER A 325 -24.59 -17.02 13.64
N ARG A 326 -23.63 -17.94 13.72
CA ARG A 326 -22.29 -17.71 14.28
C ARG A 326 -21.21 -17.52 13.20
N ILE A 327 -21.61 -17.43 11.95
CA ILE A 327 -20.72 -17.18 10.80
C ILE A 327 -21.05 -15.79 10.25
N THR A 328 -20.02 -14.99 9.93
CA THR A 328 -20.21 -13.70 9.27
C THR A 328 -18.97 -13.34 8.44
N ALA A 329 -19.12 -12.35 7.55
CA ALA A 329 -17.99 -11.70 6.88
C ALA A 329 -17.67 -10.38 7.58
N TYR A 330 -16.42 -9.90 7.45
CA TYR A 330 -15.96 -8.59 7.89
C TYR A 330 -15.17 -7.89 6.80
N ARG A 331 -15.44 -6.61 6.57
CA ARG A 331 -14.68 -5.80 5.62
C ARG A 331 -14.66 -4.32 6.02
N ALA A 332 -13.64 -3.60 5.57
CA ALA A 332 -13.44 -2.18 5.87
C ALA A 332 -14.62 -1.28 5.42
N GLY A 333 -15.34 -1.66 4.35
CA GLY A 333 -16.47 -0.92 3.81
C GLY A 333 -17.80 -1.09 4.56
N TYR A 334 -17.85 -1.83 5.66
CA TYR A 334 -19.05 -1.88 6.51
C TYR A 334 -19.18 -0.61 7.36
N LEU A 335 -20.42 -0.30 7.78
CA LEU A 335 -20.64 0.82 8.70
C LEU A 335 -19.83 0.63 9.99
N PRO A 336 -19.37 1.71 10.61
CA PRO A 336 -18.58 1.62 11.85
C PRO A 336 -19.27 0.83 12.97
N GLU A 337 -20.59 0.91 13.05
CA GLU A 337 -21.40 0.19 14.04
C GLU A 337 -21.37 -1.32 13.79
N ASP A 338 -21.59 -1.75 12.54
CA ASP A 338 -21.53 -3.16 12.14
C ASP A 338 -20.14 -3.76 12.40
N ARG A 339 -19.08 -3.00 12.10
CA ARG A 339 -17.70 -3.44 12.37
C ARG A 339 -17.49 -3.68 13.86
N ARG A 340 -17.89 -2.74 14.73
CA ARG A 340 -17.79 -2.87 16.20
C ARG A 340 -18.61 -4.05 16.72
N GLU A 341 -19.79 -4.31 16.15
CA GLU A 341 -20.61 -5.47 16.54
C GLU A 341 -19.87 -6.78 16.26
N ILE A 342 -19.25 -6.91 15.07
CA ILE A 342 -18.52 -8.12 14.69
C ILE A 342 -17.25 -8.28 15.54
N GLU A 343 -16.51 -7.21 15.79
CA GLU A 343 -15.30 -7.21 16.65
C GLU A 343 -15.64 -7.64 18.08
N ASN A 344 -16.70 -7.08 18.67
CA ASN A 344 -17.18 -7.47 19.99
C ASN A 344 -17.75 -8.90 20.00
N GLY A 345 -18.38 -9.30 18.90
CA GLY A 345 -18.89 -10.66 18.70
C GLY A 345 -17.78 -11.72 18.62
N LEU A 346 -16.60 -11.35 18.07
CA LEU A 346 -15.41 -12.19 18.10
C LEU A 346 -14.87 -12.32 19.53
N LYS A 347 -14.70 -11.21 20.26
CA LYS A 347 -14.23 -11.19 21.67
C LYS A 347 -15.11 -12.03 22.57
N SER A 348 -16.41 -11.94 22.41
CA SER A 348 -17.39 -12.68 23.23
C SER A 348 -17.67 -14.11 22.75
N ARG A 349 -16.99 -14.57 21.70
CA ARG A 349 -17.25 -15.86 21.01
C ARG A 349 -18.69 -16.01 20.50
N LYS A 350 -19.44 -14.91 20.30
CA LYS A 350 -20.73 -14.89 19.60
C LYS A 350 -20.56 -15.42 18.18
N TYR A 351 -19.55 -14.91 17.45
CA TYR A 351 -19.13 -15.41 16.14
C TYR A 351 -18.03 -16.46 16.31
N LEU A 352 -18.23 -17.64 15.72
CA LEU A 352 -17.27 -18.73 15.71
C LEU A 352 -16.42 -18.71 14.44
N GLY A 353 -17.00 -18.27 13.31
CA GLY A 353 -16.32 -18.15 12.05
C GLY A 353 -16.49 -16.76 11.43
N VAL A 354 -15.37 -16.11 11.10
CA VAL A 354 -15.39 -14.83 10.40
C VAL A 354 -14.46 -14.91 9.20
N THR A 355 -14.97 -14.50 8.03
CA THR A 355 -14.15 -14.36 6.82
C THR A 355 -13.85 -12.88 6.62
N THR A 356 -12.62 -12.54 6.24
CA THR A 356 -12.18 -11.14 6.12
C THR A 356 -11.14 -10.97 5.03
N THR A 357 -10.86 -9.72 4.68
CA THR A 357 -9.65 -9.33 3.96
C THR A 357 -8.56 -8.91 4.94
N ASN A 358 -7.53 -8.22 4.50
CA ASN A 358 -6.52 -7.59 5.37
C ASN A 358 -7.10 -6.58 6.39
N ALA A 359 -8.41 -6.29 6.37
CA ALA A 359 -9.06 -5.36 7.29
C ALA A 359 -8.93 -5.75 8.78
N LEU A 360 -8.76 -7.05 9.10
CA LEU A 360 -8.47 -7.54 10.45
C LEU A 360 -7.01 -7.97 10.63
N GLU A 361 -6.13 -7.63 9.70
CA GLU A 361 -4.69 -7.92 9.78
C GLU A 361 -3.98 -6.98 10.76
N LEU A 362 -4.30 -5.69 10.71
CA LEU A 362 -3.70 -4.67 11.57
C LEU A 362 -4.30 -4.67 12.98
N GLY A 363 -3.52 -4.25 13.94
CA GLY A 363 -3.61 -4.12 15.39
C GLY A 363 -4.97 -4.09 16.13
N ILE A 364 -6.13 -4.20 15.46
CA ILE A 364 -7.44 -4.18 16.08
C ILE A 364 -7.57 -5.33 17.10
N ASN A 365 -7.99 -5.01 18.30
CA ASN A 365 -8.20 -6.01 19.35
C ASN A 365 -9.49 -6.81 19.09
N ILE A 366 -9.37 -8.05 18.63
CA ILE A 366 -10.48 -8.99 18.36
C ILE A 366 -10.51 -10.18 19.32
N GLY A 367 -9.70 -10.15 20.38
CA GLY A 367 -9.53 -11.26 21.32
C GLY A 367 -8.57 -12.35 20.82
N THR A 368 -8.54 -13.48 21.50
CA THR A 368 -7.77 -14.69 21.15
C THR A 368 -8.60 -15.62 20.28
N LEU A 369 -8.06 -15.99 19.13
CA LEU A 369 -8.66 -16.96 18.22
C LEU A 369 -7.93 -18.30 18.32
N ASP A 370 -8.65 -19.39 18.05
CA ASP A 370 -8.08 -20.74 18.10
C ASP A 370 -7.36 -21.08 16.79
N ALA A 371 -7.91 -20.65 15.64
CA ALA A 371 -7.33 -20.93 14.34
C ALA A 371 -7.42 -19.75 13.35
N VAL A 372 -6.48 -19.71 12.42
CA VAL A 372 -6.45 -18.80 11.29
C VAL A 372 -6.26 -19.58 9.99
N ILE A 373 -7.06 -19.28 8.98
CA ILE A 373 -6.87 -19.74 7.59
C ILE A 373 -6.38 -18.54 6.79
N ILE A 374 -5.27 -18.70 6.07
CA ILE A 374 -4.73 -17.72 5.15
C ILE A 374 -4.96 -18.25 3.73
N SER A 375 -5.80 -17.57 2.98
CA SER A 375 -6.26 -17.98 1.66
C SER A 375 -5.32 -17.45 0.57
N GLY A 376 -4.26 -18.20 0.29
CA GLY A 376 -3.13 -17.80 -0.55
C GLY A 376 -2.13 -16.92 0.16
N TYR A 377 -0.94 -16.81 -0.40
CA TYR A 377 0.09 -15.91 0.10
C TYR A 377 -0.36 -14.43 -0.03
N PRO A 378 -0.39 -13.64 1.05
CA PRO A 378 -0.98 -12.29 1.05
C PRO A 378 -0.08 -11.21 0.43
N GLY A 379 0.98 -11.58 -0.26
CA GLY A 379 1.92 -10.66 -0.91
C GLY A 379 3.19 -10.38 -0.11
N THR A 380 3.16 -10.50 1.22
CA THR A 380 4.34 -10.32 2.07
C THR A 380 4.39 -11.32 3.23
N MET A 381 5.61 -11.70 3.67
CA MET A 381 5.80 -12.52 4.87
C MET A 381 5.32 -11.80 6.13
N VAL A 382 5.48 -10.48 6.19
CA VAL A 382 4.97 -9.66 7.30
C VAL A 382 3.46 -9.87 7.45
N SER A 383 2.69 -9.78 6.35
CA SER A 383 1.25 -10.05 6.36
C SER A 383 0.93 -11.47 6.82
N VAL A 384 1.69 -12.47 6.37
CA VAL A 384 1.51 -13.86 6.83
C VAL A 384 1.62 -13.97 8.35
N TRP A 385 2.67 -13.39 8.91
CA TRP A 385 2.91 -13.44 10.37
C TRP A 385 1.93 -12.57 11.15
N GLN A 386 1.47 -11.43 10.61
CA GLN A 386 0.43 -10.60 11.23
C GLN A 386 -0.93 -11.32 11.25
N GLN A 387 -1.32 -11.93 10.12
CA GLN A 387 -2.54 -12.74 10.02
C GLN A 387 -2.45 -13.96 10.95
N GLY A 388 -1.36 -14.73 10.88
CA GLY A 388 -1.11 -15.88 11.75
C GLY A 388 -0.96 -15.52 13.24
N GLY A 389 -0.55 -14.27 13.54
CA GLY A 389 -0.48 -13.72 14.89
C GLY A 389 -1.83 -13.37 15.50
N ARG A 390 -2.94 -13.48 14.76
CA ARG A 390 -4.29 -13.30 15.29
C ARG A 390 -4.78 -14.47 16.15
N CYS A 391 -4.17 -15.65 16.03
CA CYS A 391 -4.39 -16.76 16.96
C CYS A 391 -3.17 -16.99 17.87
N GLY A 392 -3.39 -17.67 18.99
CA GLY A 392 -2.33 -18.06 19.94
C GLY A 392 -1.77 -16.92 20.78
N ARG A 393 -2.60 -15.93 21.15
CA ARG A 393 -2.22 -14.83 22.07
C ARG A 393 -2.17 -15.22 23.54
N GLY A 394 -2.50 -16.46 23.86
CA GLY A 394 -2.49 -17.02 25.21
C GLY A 394 -1.56 -18.23 25.31
N ALA A 395 -1.62 -18.95 26.44
CA ALA A 395 -0.88 -20.19 26.65
C ALA A 395 -1.46 -21.40 25.88
N GLU A 396 -2.60 -21.22 25.19
CA GLU A 396 -3.29 -22.31 24.50
C GLU A 396 -2.68 -22.57 23.11
N LYS A 397 -2.71 -23.84 22.68
CA LYS A 397 -2.27 -24.24 21.35
C LYS A 397 -3.14 -23.61 20.28
N SER A 398 -2.53 -23.20 19.18
CA SER A 398 -3.21 -22.54 18.07
C SER A 398 -2.82 -23.12 16.71
N LEU A 399 -3.65 -22.86 15.70
CA LEU A 399 -3.49 -23.40 14.36
C LEU A 399 -3.49 -22.29 13.29
N VAL A 400 -2.48 -22.30 12.43
CA VAL A 400 -2.44 -21.47 11.22
C VAL A 400 -2.38 -22.38 10.01
N ILE A 401 -3.24 -22.14 9.02
CA ILE A 401 -3.26 -22.92 7.77
C ILE A 401 -3.10 -21.96 6.60
N LEU A 402 -1.95 -21.98 5.93
CA LEU A 402 -1.76 -21.30 4.65
C LEU A 402 -2.18 -22.25 3.53
N VAL A 403 -3.27 -21.91 2.84
CA VAL A 403 -3.81 -22.68 1.71
C VAL A 403 -3.27 -22.06 0.41
N ALA A 404 -2.46 -22.81 -0.33
CA ALA A 404 -1.77 -22.30 -1.52
C ALA A 404 -2.68 -22.07 -2.72
N PHE A 405 -2.52 -20.93 -3.41
CA PHE A 405 -3.01 -20.72 -4.76
C PHE A 405 -2.23 -21.55 -5.81
N GLU A 406 -2.81 -21.67 -7.00
CA GLU A 406 -2.11 -22.21 -8.15
C GLU A 406 -1.31 -21.11 -8.88
N ASN A 407 -0.31 -20.54 -8.21
CA ASN A 407 0.61 -19.56 -8.78
C ASN A 407 2.08 -19.89 -8.44
N GLN A 408 3.02 -19.23 -9.10
CA GLN A 408 4.45 -19.50 -8.95
C GLN A 408 4.93 -19.38 -7.50
N LEU A 409 4.57 -18.30 -6.82
CA LEU A 409 5.07 -17.95 -5.49
C LEU A 409 4.55 -18.90 -4.42
N ASP A 410 3.22 -19.13 -4.37
CA ASP A 410 2.61 -20.04 -3.40
C ASP A 410 3.17 -21.46 -3.57
N GLN A 411 3.27 -21.93 -4.82
CA GLN A 411 3.77 -23.28 -5.10
C GLN A 411 5.28 -23.41 -4.82
N TYR A 412 6.05 -22.34 -4.96
CA TYR A 412 7.45 -22.33 -4.52
C TYR A 412 7.57 -22.52 -3.01
N PHE A 413 6.80 -21.81 -2.21
CA PHE A 413 6.78 -21.98 -0.74
C PHE A 413 6.35 -23.39 -0.33
N MET A 414 5.37 -23.97 -1.01
CA MET A 414 4.94 -25.34 -0.72
C MET A 414 6.05 -26.37 -0.93
N LYS A 415 6.95 -26.12 -1.88
CA LYS A 415 8.06 -27.00 -2.21
C LYS A 415 9.33 -26.73 -1.42
N ASN A 416 9.47 -25.52 -0.90
CA ASN A 416 10.66 -25.03 -0.19
C ASN A 416 10.28 -24.41 1.17
N PRO A 417 9.79 -25.22 2.14
CA PRO A 417 9.36 -24.74 3.45
C PRO A 417 10.46 -24.00 4.23
N GLU A 418 11.71 -24.40 4.03
CA GLU A 418 12.89 -23.77 4.62
C GLU A 418 13.03 -22.31 4.19
N PHE A 419 12.55 -21.97 3.01
CA PHE A 419 12.52 -20.59 2.52
C PHE A 419 11.47 -19.75 3.24
N PHE A 420 10.38 -20.38 3.66
CA PHE A 420 9.27 -19.75 4.34
C PHE A 420 9.57 -19.50 5.84
N PHE A 421 10.18 -20.51 6.51
CA PHE A 421 10.40 -20.48 7.96
C PHE A 421 11.82 -20.09 8.38
N GLY A 422 12.81 -20.27 7.52
CA GLY A 422 14.24 -20.19 7.87
C GLY A 422 14.97 -18.90 7.47
N ARG A 423 14.31 -17.97 6.76
CA ARG A 423 14.95 -16.71 6.32
C ARG A 423 14.44 -15.51 7.10
N SER A 424 15.29 -14.47 7.16
CA SER A 424 14.87 -13.14 7.60
C SER A 424 13.74 -12.61 6.68
N HIS A 425 12.87 -11.82 7.25
CA HIS A 425 11.75 -11.20 6.53
C HIS A 425 12.24 -10.28 5.40
N GLU A 426 11.32 -9.86 4.55
CA GLU A 426 11.61 -8.99 3.40
C GLU A 426 12.14 -7.62 3.83
N ASN A 427 12.81 -6.93 2.90
CA ASN A 427 13.26 -5.55 3.10
C ASN A 427 12.14 -4.56 2.82
N ALA A 428 11.95 -3.58 3.69
CA ALA A 428 11.10 -2.43 3.41
C ALA A 428 11.89 -1.39 2.60
N ILE A 429 11.47 -1.16 1.36
CA ILE A 429 12.17 -0.27 0.40
C ILE A 429 11.52 1.12 0.44
N VAL A 430 12.35 2.16 0.56
CA VAL A 430 11.98 3.58 0.48
C VAL A 430 12.97 4.26 -0.46
N ASP A 431 12.45 4.89 -1.52
CA ASP A 431 13.23 5.66 -2.51
C ASP A 431 13.06 7.17 -2.27
N LEU A 432 14.13 7.84 -1.90
CA LEU A 432 14.18 9.29 -1.67
C LEU A 432 14.65 10.07 -2.91
N LYS A 433 14.97 9.37 -4.01
CA LYS A 433 15.44 9.95 -5.28
C LYS A 433 14.38 9.98 -6.36
N ASN A 434 13.18 9.49 -6.10
CA ASN A 434 12.10 9.64 -7.07
C ASN A 434 11.83 11.13 -7.30
N GLU A 435 12.12 11.61 -8.50
CA GLU A 435 12.07 13.05 -8.82
C GLU A 435 10.67 13.64 -8.66
N ILE A 436 9.62 12.87 -9.01
CA ILE A 436 8.23 13.32 -8.93
C ILE A 436 7.86 13.57 -7.48
N LEU A 437 8.14 12.59 -6.61
CA LEU A 437 7.82 12.69 -5.17
C LEU A 437 8.66 13.78 -4.51
N LEU A 438 9.95 13.80 -4.79
CA LEU A 438 10.86 14.78 -4.22
C LEU A 438 10.45 16.21 -4.61
N ASN A 439 10.18 16.48 -5.88
CA ASN A 439 9.73 17.78 -6.37
C ASN A 439 8.43 18.23 -5.69
N ALA A 440 7.43 17.35 -5.60
CA ALA A 440 6.17 17.65 -4.94
C ALA A 440 6.37 18.01 -3.46
N HIS A 441 7.21 17.27 -2.74
CA HIS A 441 7.51 17.57 -1.33
C HIS A 441 8.38 18.83 -1.14
N LEU A 442 9.27 19.15 -2.06
CA LEU A 442 10.06 20.39 -2.03
C LEU A 442 9.16 21.63 -2.25
N ILE A 443 8.17 21.53 -3.15
CA ILE A 443 7.16 22.57 -3.36
C ILE A 443 6.34 22.79 -2.06
N CYS A 444 5.86 21.70 -1.45
CA CYS A 444 5.17 21.76 -0.16
C CYS A 444 6.07 22.38 0.95
N ALA A 445 7.34 21.98 0.99
CA ALA A 445 8.30 22.48 1.95
C ALA A 445 8.57 23.99 1.79
N ALA A 446 8.63 24.47 0.53
CA ALA A 446 8.78 25.90 0.22
C ALA A 446 7.54 26.73 0.59
N ASN A 447 6.34 26.12 0.55
CA ASN A 447 5.09 26.74 1.02
C ASN A 447 5.02 26.84 2.56
N GLU A 448 5.55 25.85 3.26
CA GLU A 448 5.53 25.82 4.73
C GLU A 448 6.54 26.79 5.34
N LEU A 449 7.76 26.78 4.87
CA LEU A 449 8.87 27.62 5.31
C LEU A 449 9.81 27.88 4.13
N PRO A 450 10.43 29.07 4.01
CA PRO A 450 11.40 29.33 2.95
C PRO A 450 12.50 28.27 2.92
N LEU A 451 12.67 27.61 1.76
CA LEU A 451 13.59 26.50 1.56
C LEU A 451 14.99 26.99 1.21
N ARG A 452 16.03 26.36 1.74
CA ARG A 452 17.43 26.64 1.42
C ARG A 452 18.05 25.51 0.63
N GLU A 453 19.05 25.83 -0.21
CA GLU A 453 19.76 24.83 -1.02
C GLU A 453 20.37 23.71 -0.16
N GLU A 454 20.94 24.06 1.00
CA GLU A 454 21.60 23.12 1.89
C GLU A 454 20.62 22.10 2.50
N GLU A 455 19.36 22.46 2.68
CA GLU A 455 18.30 21.62 3.28
C GLU A 455 17.89 20.45 2.36
N LEU A 456 18.18 20.52 1.04
CA LEU A 456 17.83 19.41 0.12
C LEU A 456 18.56 18.13 0.46
N HIS A 457 19.78 18.21 1.00
CA HIS A 457 20.49 17.03 1.50
C HIS A 457 19.76 16.31 2.64
N ASP A 458 19.00 17.04 3.47
CA ASP A 458 18.16 16.43 4.51
C ASP A 458 16.99 15.65 3.91
N PHE A 459 16.46 16.09 2.76
CA PHE A 459 15.38 15.38 2.04
C PHE A 459 15.90 14.12 1.36
N SER A 460 17.01 14.22 0.65
CA SER A 460 17.66 13.10 -0.04
C SER A 460 19.17 13.18 0.12
N PRO A 461 19.75 12.46 1.11
CA PRO A 461 21.18 12.50 1.42
C PRO A 461 22.09 12.02 0.27
N GLU A 462 21.52 11.29 -0.68
CA GLU A 462 22.22 10.72 -1.82
C GLU A 462 22.38 11.71 -3.00
N LEU A 463 21.72 12.90 -2.94
CA LEU A 463 21.86 13.94 -3.96
C LEU A 463 23.21 14.64 -3.88
N ASN A 464 23.85 14.79 -5.04
CA ASN A 464 25.04 15.65 -5.13
C ASN A 464 24.65 17.12 -5.35
N LYS A 465 25.64 18.04 -5.22
CA LYS A 465 25.40 19.49 -5.36
C LYS A 465 24.90 19.91 -6.76
N ASN A 466 25.24 19.18 -7.81
CA ASN A 466 24.80 19.52 -9.17
C ASN A 466 23.33 19.13 -9.38
N GLU A 467 22.92 17.95 -8.91
CA GLU A 467 21.53 17.50 -8.91
C GLU A 467 20.65 18.44 -8.10
N THR A 468 21.08 18.83 -6.89
CA THR A 468 20.37 19.80 -6.04
C THR A 468 20.11 21.12 -6.78
N LYS A 469 21.15 21.68 -7.44
CA LYS A 469 21.00 22.93 -8.21
C LYS A 469 20.10 22.76 -9.42
N PHE A 470 20.18 21.60 -10.08
CA PHE A 470 19.35 21.30 -11.24
C PHE A 470 17.87 21.26 -10.86
N ILE A 471 17.52 20.55 -9.79
CA ILE A 471 16.15 20.44 -9.25
C ILE A 471 15.59 21.84 -8.91
N LEU A 472 16.31 22.64 -8.14
CA LEU A 472 15.87 23.98 -7.75
C LEU A 472 15.72 24.91 -8.96
N LYS A 473 16.58 24.78 -9.97
CA LYS A 473 16.50 25.53 -11.22
C LYS A 473 15.27 25.13 -12.01
N GLU A 474 15.00 23.83 -12.13
CA GLU A 474 13.82 23.30 -12.83
C GLU A 474 12.53 23.78 -12.17
N LEU A 475 12.40 23.62 -10.85
CA LEU A 475 11.25 24.10 -10.10
C LEU A 475 11.03 25.61 -10.23
N SER A 476 12.13 26.40 -10.34
CA SER A 476 12.04 27.85 -10.55
C SER A 476 11.69 28.21 -11.99
N GLN A 477 12.18 27.46 -12.98
CA GLN A 477 11.83 27.67 -14.39
C GLN A 477 10.35 27.38 -14.66
N ASN A 478 9.83 26.34 -13.99
CA ASN A 478 8.40 25.97 -14.04
C ASN A 478 7.51 26.84 -13.12
N GLN A 479 8.07 27.93 -12.57
CA GLN A 479 7.34 28.90 -11.73
C GLN A 479 6.69 28.32 -10.46
N TYR A 480 7.08 27.14 -9.99
CA TYR A 480 6.59 26.59 -8.73
C TYR A 480 7.19 27.28 -7.51
N ILE A 481 8.47 27.68 -7.61
CA ILE A 481 9.18 28.37 -6.53
C ILE A 481 9.96 29.58 -7.07
N GLU A 482 10.10 30.61 -6.25
CA GLU A 482 10.93 31.77 -6.54
C GLU A 482 12.02 31.97 -5.50
N LYS A 483 13.16 32.49 -5.94
CA LYS A 483 14.31 32.79 -5.09
C LYS A 483 14.28 34.23 -4.60
N ASN A 484 14.33 34.45 -3.27
CA ASN A 484 14.43 35.77 -2.68
C ASN A 484 15.88 36.30 -2.61
N LEU A 485 16.04 37.55 -2.18
CA LEU A 485 17.35 38.22 -2.01
C LEU A 485 18.26 37.54 -0.97
N LYS A 486 17.71 36.68 -0.09
CA LYS A 486 18.44 35.93 0.94
C LYS A 486 18.85 34.54 0.46
N ASN A 487 18.76 34.25 -0.85
CA ASN A 487 19.00 32.94 -1.43
C ASN A 487 18.10 31.82 -0.86
N GLN A 488 16.87 32.14 -0.50
CA GLN A 488 15.85 31.18 -0.04
C GLN A 488 14.76 31.07 -1.09
N TYR A 489 14.19 29.90 -1.26
CA TYR A 489 13.11 29.61 -2.20
C TYR A 489 11.77 29.57 -1.45
N TYR A 490 10.74 30.17 -2.03
CA TYR A 490 9.38 30.17 -1.50
C TYR A 490 8.38 29.83 -2.61
N TYR A 491 7.25 29.28 -2.22
CA TYR A 491 6.17 28.92 -3.12
C TYR A 491 5.48 30.17 -3.65
N THR A 492 5.11 30.17 -4.95
CA THR A 492 4.67 31.38 -5.65
C THR A 492 3.16 31.55 -5.74
N SER A 493 2.41 30.44 -5.66
CA SER A 493 0.94 30.45 -5.79
C SER A 493 0.24 30.63 -4.45
N ASN A 494 -1.04 30.99 -4.47
CA ASN A 494 -1.85 31.22 -3.27
C ASN A 494 -2.55 29.95 -2.75
N ASP A 495 -2.55 28.87 -3.53
CA ASP A 495 -3.10 27.57 -3.15
C ASP A 495 -2.15 26.81 -2.20
N SER A 496 -2.67 25.76 -1.56
CA SER A 496 -1.83 24.88 -0.75
C SER A 496 -1.40 23.66 -1.59
N PRO A 497 -0.11 23.52 -1.91
CA PRO A 497 0.36 22.44 -2.76
C PRO A 497 0.12 21.04 -2.17
N SER A 498 -0.12 20.93 -0.85
CA SER A 498 -0.44 19.66 -0.21
C SER A 498 -1.80 19.09 -0.62
N PHE A 499 -2.71 19.90 -1.17
CA PHE A 499 -3.98 19.37 -1.73
C PHE A 499 -3.81 18.85 -3.15
N ASN A 500 -2.74 19.27 -3.83
CA ASN A 500 -2.42 18.86 -5.20
C ASN A 500 -1.51 17.64 -5.26
N HIS A 501 -1.12 17.06 -4.13
CA HIS A 501 -0.23 15.89 -4.06
C HIS A 501 -0.82 14.80 -3.16
N SER A 502 -1.10 13.64 -3.74
CA SER A 502 -1.54 12.44 -3.02
C SER A 502 -0.35 11.64 -2.51
N LEU A 503 -0.41 11.13 -1.28
CA LEU A 503 0.64 10.28 -0.72
C LEU A 503 0.63 8.82 -1.23
N ASP A 504 -0.49 8.36 -1.79
CA ASP A 504 -0.63 6.99 -2.31
C ASP A 504 -0.26 6.89 -3.79
N GLN A 505 -0.14 8.00 -4.48
CA GLN A 505 -0.13 8.06 -5.93
C GLN A 505 1.03 8.91 -6.44
N LEU A 506 1.52 8.59 -7.64
CA LEU A 506 2.55 9.37 -8.31
C LEU A 506 1.99 10.51 -9.16
N SER A 507 0.74 10.37 -9.64
CA SER A 507 0.10 11.37 -10.48
C SER A 507 -1.24 11.82 -9.91
N ASN A 508 -1.54 13.11 -10.08
CA ASN A 508 -2.82 13.71 -9.66
C ASN A 508 -3.93 13.54 -10.72
N ASN A 509 -3.69 12.82 -11.81
CA ASN A 509 -4.66 12.58 -12.88
C ASN A 509 -5.74 11.59 -12.45
N MET A 510 -6.67 12.06 -11.60
CA MET A 510 -7.79 11.27 -11.13
C MET A 510 -9.00 11.45 -12.05
N PHE A 511 -9.55 10.33 -12.50
CA PHE A 511 -10.77 10.27 -13.29
C PHE A 511 -11.97 10.02 -12.37
N MET A 512 -13.01 10.81 -12.56
CA MET A 512 -14.28 10.64 -11.86
C MET A 512 -15.16 9.63 -12.61
N ILE A 513 -15.57 8.56 -11.96
CA ILE A 513 -16.50 7.56 -12.54
C ILE A 513 -17.93 8.01 -12.21
N MET A 514 -18.66 8.42 -13.25
CA MET A 514 -19.97 9.06 -13.14
C MET A 514 -21.09 8.15 -13.67
N CYS A 515 -22.15 7.95 -12.88
CA CYS A 515 -23.38 7.29 -13.32
C CYS A 515 -24.57 8.22 -13.08
N ASP A 516 -25.30 8.57 -14.15
CA ASP A 516 -26.48 9.45 -14.10
C ASP A 516 -26.22 10.77 -13.33
N GLY A 517 -25.03 11.36 -13.55
CA GLY A 517 -24.60 12.61 -12.92
C GLY A 517 -24.14 12.48 -11.44
N LYS A 518 -24.04 11.25 -10.91
CA LYS A 518 -23.52 10.99 -9.56
C LYS A 518 -22.13 10.38 -9.63
N LEU A 519 -21.22 10.88 -8.80
CA LEU A 519 -19.90 10.26 -8.61
C LEU A 519 -20.07 8.92 -7.89
N ILE A 520 -19.49 7.85 -8.48
CA ILE A 520 -19.48 6.51 -7.89
C ILE A 520 -18.13 6.24 -7.24
N GLU A 521 -17.06 6.56 -7.96
CA GLU A 521 -15.68 6.21 -7.60
C GLU A 521 -14.70 7.13 -8.34
N THR A 522 -13.45 7.20 -7.88
CA THR A 522 -12.34 7.84 -8.59
C THR A 522 -11.27 6.82 -8.91
N MET A 523 -10.64 6.93 -10.09
CA MET A 523 -9.60 6.03 -10.57
C MET A 523 -8.42 6.80 -11.15
N GLU A 524 -7.20 6.27 -10.99
CA GLU A 524 -6.01 6.78 -11.66
C GLU A 524 -6.03 6.52 -13.17
N LEU A 525 -5.28 7.30 -13.94
CA LEU A 525 -5.19 7.16 -15.39
C LEU A 525 -4.84 5.72 -15.81
N ALA A 526 -3.81 5.11 -15.24
CA ALA A 526 -3.39 3.74 -15.56
C ALA A 526 -4.50 2.71 -15.28
N GLN A 527 -5.27 2.93 -14.21
CA GLN A 527 -6.42 2.11 -13.85
C GLN A 527 -7.59 2.29 -14.82
N VAL A 528 -7.84 3.50 -15.31
CA VAL A 528 -8.83 3.78 -16.35
C VAL A 528 -8.51 3.02 -17.63
N TYR A 529 -7.25 3.01 -18.06
CA TYR A 529 -6.82 2.26 -19.25
C TYR A 529 -7.02 0.74 -19.09
N SER A 530 -6.85 0.20 -17.87
CA SER A 530 -6.94 -1.23 -17.62
C SER A 530 -8.35 -1.71 -17.26
N GLU A 531 -9.17 -0.87 -16.60
CA GLU A 531 -10.44 -1.29 -15.99
C GLU A 531 -11.66 -0.49 -16.47
N ALA A 532 -11.50 0.80 -16.86
CA ALA A 532 -12.60 1.71 -17.14
C ALA A 532 -12.62 2.24 -18.59
N TYR A 533 -12.08 1.48 -19.55
CA TYR A 533 -12.14 1.80 -20.98
C TYR A 533 -13.54 1.61 -21.55
N GLU A 534 -13.85 2.17 -22.70
CA GLU A 534 -15.17 2.07 -23.35
C GLU A 534 -15.58 0.62 -23.60
N GLY A 535 -16.74 0.23 -23.07
CA GLY A 535 -17.26 -1.14 -23.09
C GLY A 535 -16.80 -2.04 -21.96
N ALA A 536 -15.95 -1.57 -21.05
CA ALA A 536 -15.55 -2.28 -19.83
C ALA A 536 -16.73 -2.50 -18.88
N VAL A 537 -16.65 -3.56 -18.08
CA VAL A 537 -17.59 -3.87 -17.00
C VAL A 537 -16.94 -3.60 -15.67
N LEU A 538 -17.39 -2.57 -14.96
CA LEU A 538 -17.00 -2.24 -13.61
C LEU A 538 -17.95 -2.90 -12.59
N ILE A 539 -17.40 -3.26 -11.43
CA ILE A 539 -18.18 -3.78 -10.30
C ILE A 539 -17.96 -2.84 -9.11
N HIS A 540 -19.05 -2.21 -8.66
CA HIS A 540 -19.05 -1.33 -7.50
C HIS A 540 -20.22 -1.68 -6.59
N GLN A 541 -19.96 -1.92 -5.29
CA GLN A 541 -20.95 -2.32 -4.27
C GLN A 541 -21.85 -3.50 -4.72
N SER A 542 -21.24 -4.54 -5.32
CA SER A 542 -21.90 -5.74 -5.86
C SER A 542 -22.86 -5.48 -7.05
N GLU A 543 -22.85 -4.25 -7.59
CA GLU A 543 -23.59 -3.87 -8.80
C GLU A 543 -22.63 -3.77 -9.98
N THR A 544 -23.14 -4.09 -11.18
CA THR A 544 -22.34 -4.01 -12.41
C THR A 544 -22.70 -2.77 -13.23
N TYR A 545 -21.67 -2.14 -13.77
CA TYR A 545 -21.75 -0.94 -14.58
C TYR A 545 -21.00 -1.15 -15.89
N ILE A 546 -21.53 -0.65 -17.00
CA ILE A 546 -20.86 -0.66 -18.31
C ILE A 546 -20.36 0.75 -18.59
N VAL A 547 -19.08 0.88 -18.93
CA VAL A 547 -18.49 2.13 -19.39
C VAL A 547 -19.02 2.50 -20.76
N ARG A 548 -19.61 3.69 -20.88
CA ARG A 548 -20.13 4.24 -22.14
C ARG A 548 -19.14 5.10 -22.88
N SER A 549 -18.41 5.94 -22.14
CA SER A 549 -17.42 6.84 -22.72
C SER A 549 -16.38 7.25 -21.69
N VAL A 550 -15.17 7.52 -22.18
CA VAL A 550 -14.06 8.08 -21.39
C VAL A 550 -13.73 9.44 -21.99
N ASN A 551 -13.68 10.47 -21.16
CA ASN A 551 -13.22 11.80 -21.55
C ASN A 551 -11.87 12.08 -20.88
N PHE A 552 -10.80 11.97 -21.66
CA PHE A 552 -9.43 12.19 -21.19
C PHE A 552 -9.10 13.67 -20.95
N GLU A 553 -9.80 14.60 -21.62
CA GLU A 553 -9.58 16.04 -21.44
C GLU A 553 -10.19 16.55 -20.11
N LYS A 554 -11.31 15.98 -19.70
CA LYS A 554 -12.05 16.39 -18.49
C LYS A 554 -11.92 15.40 -17.35
N ASN A 555 -11.10 14.37 -17.49
CA ASN A 555 -10.85 13.33 -16.51
C ASN A 555 -12.12 12.70 -15.93
N PHE A 556 -13.07 12.32 -16.76
CA PHE A 556 -14.26 11.60 -16.31
C PHE A 556 -14.65 10.42 -17.20
N VAL A 557 -15.26 9.43 -16.59
CA VAL A 557 -15.77 8.22 -17.22
C VAL A 557 -17.29 8.13 -16.96
N ASN A 558 -18.08 8.06 -18.03
CA ASN A 558 -19.51 7.83 -17.92
C ASN A 558 -19.83 6.34 -17.93
N VAL A 559 -20.56 5.90 -16.92
CA VAL A 559 -21.02 4.52 -16.80
C VAL A 559 -22.54 4.46 -16.69
N ILE A 560 -23.10 3.30 -17.05
CA ILE A 560 -24.51 2.99 -16.84
C ILE A 560 -24.62 1.74 -15.99
N LYS A 561 -25.52 1.74 -15.03
CA LYS A 561 -25.87 0.56 -14.25
C LYS A 561 -26.57 -0.46 -15.12
N LYS A 562 -26.00 -1.64 -15.26
CA LYS A 562 -26.57 -2.74 -16.06
C LYS A 562 -26.10 -4.08 -15.50
N ASN A 563 -27.07 -4.94 -15.17
CA ASN A 563 -26.74 -6.28 -14.74
C ASN A 563 -26.27 -7.13 -15.93
N VAL A 564 -25.03 -7.65 -15.84
CA VAL A 564 -24.42 -8.52 -16.86
C VAL A 564 -23.69 -9.67 -16.17
N GLU A 565 -23.69 -10.83 -16.81
CA GLU A 565 -23.08 -12.06 -16.31
C GLU A 565 -21.65 -12.30 -16.86
N TYR A 566 -21.07 -11.34 -17.58
CA TYR A 566 -19.72 -11.40 -18.11
C TYR A 566 -18.86 -10.29 -17.51
N HIS A 567 -17.56 -10.52 -17.53
CA HIS A 567 -16.55 -9.49 -17.22
C HIS A 567 -15.70 -9.20 -18.46
N THR A 568 -14.94 -8.11 -18.39
CA THR A 568 -14.05 -7.70 -19.47
C THR A 568 -12.59 -7.73 -19.01
N ASN A 569 -11.69 -8.02 -19.96
CA ASN A 569 -10.25 -8.00 -19.74
C ASN A 569 -9.56 -7.35 -20.94
N VAL A 570 -8.76 -6.32 -20.69
CA VAL A 570 -8.03 -5.60 -21.75
C VAL A 570 -6.78 -6.38 -22.15
N LEU A 571 -6.40 -6.27 -23.42
CA LEU A 571 -5.14 -6.78 -23.96
C LEU A 571 -4.26 -5.59 -24.32
N LYS A 572 -3.00 -5.64 -23.89
CA LYS A 572 -2.02 -4.60 -24.14
C LYS A 572 -0.74 -5.17 -24.72
N ASP A 573 -0.11 -4.39 -25.60
CA ASP A 573 1.25 -4.60 -26.06
C ASP A 573 2.15 -3.57 -25.38
N THR A 574 3.34 -3.98 -24.96
CA THR A 574 4.30 -3.11 -24.29
C THR A 574 5.55 -2.97 -25.14
N ASP A 575 5.99 -1.74 -25.38
CA ASP A 575 7.27 -1.38 -25.99
C ASP A 575 8.12 -0.63 -24.97
N ILE A 576 9.45 -0.71 -25.10
CA ILE A 576 10.39 -0.04 -24.21
C ILE A 576 11.42 0.72 -25.04
N ASN A 577 11.80 1.90 -24.58
CA ASN A 577 12.97 2.65 -25.05
C ASN A 577 13.97 2.78 -23.89
N ILE A 578 15.25 2.52 -24.13
CA ILE A 578 16.30 2.80 -23.15
C ILE A 578 16.67 4.28 -23.27
N LEU A 579 16.35 5.07 -22.25
CA LEU A 579 16.67 6.50 -22.24
C LEU A 579 18.09 6.74 -21.74
N GLU A 580 18.46 6.14 -20.60
CA GLU A 580 19.76 6.30 -19.97
C GLU A 580 20.20 4.99 -19.31
N LYS A 581 21.49 4.72 -19.33
CA LYS A 581 22.13 3.61 -18.59
C LYS A 581 22.83 4.19 -17.37
N TYR A 582 22.40 3.76 -16.18
CA TYR A 582 23.02 4.20 -14.91
C TYR A 582 24.13 3.28 -14.46
N LYS A 583 23.93 1.96 -14.61
CA LYS A 583 24.89 0.96 -14.16
C LYS A 583 24.98 -0.18 -15.18
N LYS A 584 26.18 -0.71 -15.35
CA LYS A 584 26.45 -2.00 -15.98
C LYS A 584 27.06 -2.90 -14.93
N ILE A 585 26.42 -4.02 -14.64
CA ILE A 585 26.81 -4.92 -13.56
C ILE A 585 27.20 -6.26 -14.20
N LYS A 586 28.45 -6.68 -14.01
CA LYS A 586 28.91 -8.00 -14.40
C LYS A 586 28.85 -8.91 -13.19
N ILE A 587 28.15 -10.03 -13.29
CA ILE A 587 27.97 -11.04 -12.24
C ILE A 587 28.47 -12.38 -12.81
N GLY A 588 29.74 -12.72 -12.52
CA GLY A 588 30.43 -13.78 -13.24
C GLY A 588 30.67 -13.38 -14.70
N ASP A 589 30.24 -14.18 -15.65
CA ASP A 589 30.28 -13.87 -17.09
C ASP A 589 29.00 -13.25 -17.63
N PHE A 590 27.98 -13.10 -16.80
CA PHE A 590 26.70 -12.51 -17.16
C PHE A 590 26.65 -11.01 -16.90
N THR A 591 25.98 -10.27 -17.79
CA THR A 591 25.87 -8.81 -17.65
C THR A 591 24.41 -8.39 -17.50
N VAL A 592 24.14 -7.60 -16.45
CA VAL A 592 22.88 -6.92 -16.21
C VAL A 592 23.09 -5.42 -16.32
N HIS A 593 22.16 -4.74 -16.96
CA HIS A 593 22.14 -3.28 -17.03
C HIS A 593 21.02 -2.73 -16.17
N PHE A 594 21.19 -1.52 -15.65
CA PHE A 594 20.19 -0.76 -14.93
C PHE A 594 20.16 0.68 -15.41
N GLY A 595 18.97 1.27 -15.54
CA GLY A 595 18.83 2.64 -16.00
C GLY A 595 17.40 3.14 -16.12
N LEU A 596 17.25 4.27 -16.81
CA LEU A 596 15.98 4.92 -17.10
C LEU A 596 15.39 4.35 -18.39
N LEU A 597 14.14 3.94 -18.31
CA LEU A 597 13.35 3.37 -19.39
C LEU A 597 12.13 4.23 -19.67
N GLU A 598 11.72 4.34 -20.93
CA GLU A 598 10.39 4.80 -21.31
C GLU A 598 9.55 3.59 -21.69
N VAL A 599 8.48 3.34 -20.94
CA VAL A 599 7.54 2.26 -21.18
C VAL A 599 6.35 2.83 -21.95
N ILE A 600 5.95 2.14 -23.02
CA ILE A 600 4.85 2.51 -23.90
C ILE A 600 3.85 1.36 -23.93
N GLU A 601 2.70 1.55 -23.34
CA GLU A 601 1.64 0.56 -23.31
C GLU A 601 0.54 0.90 -24.33
N ASN A 602 0.25 -0.03 -25.22
CA ASN A 602 -0.75 0.10 -26.29
C ASN A 602 -1.94 -0.80 -26.01
N PHE A 603 -3.09 -0.23 -25.73
CA PHE A 603 -4.33 -0.93 -25.40
C PHE A 603 -5.22 -1.02 -26.65
N LYS A 604 -5.11 -2.09 -27.42
CA LYS A 604 -5.74 -2.19 -28.75
C LYS A 604 -7.02 -3.02 -28.79
N LYS A 605 -7.23 -3.87 -27.79
CA LYS A 605 -8.35 -4.84 -27.76
C LYS A 605 -8.76 -5.19 -26.34
N TYR A 606 -10.00 -5.66 -26.19
CA TYR A 606 -10.45 -6.31 -24.95
C TYR A 606 -11.27 -7.56 -25.22
N ASN A 607 -11.25 -8.48 -24.26
CA ASN A 607 -12.02 -9.71 -24.27
C ASN A 607 -13.28 -9.56 -23.39
N LYS A 608 -14.42 -10.10 -23.83
CA LYS A 608 -15.57 -10.40 -22.97
C LYS A 608 -15.54 -11.88 -22.59
N ILE A 609 -15.64 -12.15 -21.29
CA ILE A 609 -15.48 -13.49 -20.74
C ILE A 609 -16.66 -13.82 -19.83
N HIS A 610 -17.32 -14.96 -20.07
CA HIS A 610 -18.40 -15.48 -19.27
C HIS A 610 -17.98 -16.87 -18.72
N PHE A 611 -17.92 -17.02 -17.40
CA PHE A 611 -17.47 -18.25 -16.74
C PHE A 611 -16.22 -18.89 -17.40
N SER A 612 -15.14 -18.15 -17.54
CA SER A 612 -13.87 -18.57 -18.17
C SER A 612 -13.96 -18.83 -19.70
N LYS A 613 -15.10 -18.63 -20.33
CA LYS A 613 -15.28 -18.78 -21.78
C LYS A 613 -15.24 -17.42 -22.47
N LEU A 614 -14.34 -17.26 -23.43
CA LEU A 614 -14.30 -16.11 -24.32
C LEU A 614 -15.58 -16.06 -25.17
N ILE A 615 -16.38 -14.99 -25.02
CA ILE A 615 -17.62 -14.78 -25.79
C ILE A 615 -17.45 -13.72 -26.88
N GLY A 616 -16.38 -12.91 -26.86
CA GLY A 616 -16.07 -11.93 -27.90
C GLY A 616 -14.80 -11.16 -27.63
N GLN A 617 -14.18 -10.70 -28.71
CA GLN A 617 -13.02 -9.78 -28.67
C GLN A 617 -13.36 -8.50 -29.44
N TYR A 618 -13.07 -7.36 -28.87
CA TYR A 618 -13.44 -6.05 -29.39
C TYR A 618 -12.21 -5.15 -29.52
N LYS A 619 -12.18 -4.26 -30.48
CA LYS A 619 -11.12 -3.28 -30.68
C LYS A 619 -11.28 -2.15 -29.68
N LEU A 620 -10.14 -1.58 -29.27
CA LEU A 620 -10.03 -0.35 -28.53
C LEU A 620 -9.21 0.67 -29.33
N ASP A 621 -9.59 1.92 -29.23
CA ASP A 621 -8.88 3.05 -29.83
C ASP A 621 -8.50 4.02 -28.69
N LEU A 622 -7.46 3.63 -27.94
CA LEU A 622 -6.91 4.44 -26.84
C LEU A 622 -5.53 4.98 -27.25
N PRO A 623 -5.19 6.22 -26.89
CA PRO A 623 -3.83 6.73 -27.08
C PRO A 623 -2.83 5.86 -26.30
N PRO A 624 -1.57 5.75 -26.72
CA PRO A 624 -0.56 5.03 -25.98
C PRO A 624 -0.34 5.64 -24.58
N LEU A 625 -0.33 4.81 -23.55
CA LEU A 625 0.08 5.23 -22.21
C LEU A 625 1.61 5.19 -22.15
N LYS A 626 2.25 6.32 -21.88
CA LYS A 626 3.70 6.45 -21.80
C LYS A 626 4.10 6.92 -20.41
N PHE A 627 5.11 6.29 -19.83
CA PHE A 627 5.70 6.74 -18.58
C PHE A 627 7.19 6.38 -18.52
N LYS A 628 7.96 7.18 -17.78
CA LYS A 628 9.39 6.93 -17.54
C LYS A 628 9.54 6.20 -16.20
N THR A 629 10.38 5.16 -16.19
CA THR A 629 10.60 4.38 -14.96
C THR A 629 12.02 3.83 -14.93
N LYS A 630 12.43 3.33 -13.77
CA LYS A 630 13.70 2.62 -13.58
C LYS A 630 13.48 1.13 -13.84
N GLY A 631 14.49 0.49 -14.46
CA GLY A 631 14.43 -0.94 -14.71
C GLY A 631 15.80 -1.55 -14.97
N LEU A 632 15.85 -2.86 -14.82
CA LEU A 632 16.99 -3.68 -15.21
C LEU A 632 16.68 -4.41 -16.51
N TRP A 633 17.72 -4.68 -17.28
CA TRP A 633 17.61 -5.54 -18.47
C TRP A 633 18.91 -6.30 -18.71
N PHE A 634 18.76 -7.39 -19.43
CA PHE A 634 19.88 -8.23 -19.86
C PHE A 634 19.61 -8.84 -21.22
N THR A 635 20.69 -9.13 -21.93
CA THR A 635 20.64 -9.69 -23.28
C THR A 635 20.89 -11.19 -23.26
N VAL A 636 20.33 -11.89 -24.23
CA VAL A 636 20.51 -13.31 -24.44
C VAL A 636 21.21 -13.53 -25.77
N ASP A 637 22.24 -14.38 -25.79
CA ASP A 637 23.08 -14.65 -26.97
C ASP A 637 22.27 -15.25 -28.12
N GLU A 638 22.54 -14.82 -29.35
CA GLU A 638 21.94 -15.39 -30.57
C GLU A 638 22.25 -16.87 -30.75
N LYS A 639 23.40 -17.37 -30.25
CA LYS A 639 23.71 -18.79 -30.28
C LYS A 639 22.65 -19.66 -29.60
N LEU A 640 22.06 -19.16 -28.50
CA LEU A 640 20.99 -19.85 -27.81
C LEU A 640 19.71 -19.98 -28.65
N LYS A 641 19.46 -18.99 -29.52
CA LYS A 641 18.36 -19.05 -30.48
C LYS A 641 18.61 -20.17 -31.49
N ASP A 642 19.81 -20.22 -32.08
CA ASP A 642 20.16 -21.22 -33.08
C ASP A 642 20.07 -22.65 -32.50
N GLU A 643 20.60 -22.85 -31.28
CA GLU A 643 20.51 -24.13 -30.55
C GLU A 643 19.07 -24.57 -30.26
N LEU A 644 18.19 -23.64 -29.89
CA LEU A 644 16.78 -23.93 -29.61
C LEU A 644 16.00 -24.21 -30.89
N GLU A 645 16.26 -23.45 -31.97
CA GLU A 645 15.61 -23.64 -33.26
C GLU A 645 16.05 -24.97 -33.90
N GLU A 646 17.32 -25.38 -33.77
CA GLU A 646 17.81 -26.69 -34.18
C GLU A 646 17.17 -27.83 -33.39
N LYS A 647 17.04 -27.68 -32.07
CA LYS A 647 16.45 -28.69 -31.18
C LYS A 647 14.93 -28.86 -31.36
N TYR A 648 14.23 -27.80 -31.80
CA TYR A 648 12.77 -27.77 -31.97
C TYR A 648 12.36 -27.22 -33.34
N PRO A 649 12.74 -27.88 -34.44
CA PRO A 649 12.59 -27.34 -35.81
C PRO A 649 11.14 -27.07 -36.23
N ASP A 650 10.19 -27.80 -35.64
CA ASP A 650 8.76 -27.65 -35.93
C ASP A 650 8.11 -26.43 -35.21
N ASN A 651 8.83 -25.76 -34.28
CA ASN A 651 8.29 -24.65 -33.50
C ASN A 651 9.06 -23.36 -33.77
N LYS A 652 8.64 -22.59 -34.80
CA LYS A 652 9.24 -21.31 -35.17
C LYS A 652 9.21 -20.23 -34.08
N GLN A 653 8.42 -20.42 -33.02
CA GLN A 653 8.30 -19.47 -31.91
C GLN A 653 8.94 -20.01 -30.62
N VAL A 654 9.75 -21.06 -30.70
CA VAL A 654 10.34 -21.72 -29.54
C VAL A 654 11.20 -20.75 -28.72
N PHE A 655 12.06 -19.96 -29.37
CA PHE A 655 12.92 -19.00 -28.72
C PHE A 655 12.11 -17.88 -28.05
N ALA A 656 11.15 -17.29 -28.77
CA ALA A 656 10.24 -16.28 -28.20
C ALA A 656 9.46 -16.82 -26.99
N GLY A 657 8.96 -18.06 -27.09
CA GLY A 657 8.26 -18.73 -26.01
C GLY A 657 9.16 -19.04 -24.81
N GLY A 658 10.46 -19.25 -25.04
CA GLY A 658 11.46 -19.46 -23.99
C GLY A 658 11.76 -18.16 -23.21
N LEU A 659 12.00 -17.06 -23.94
CA LEU A 659 12.24 -15.73 -23.36
C LEU A 659 11.04 -15.24 -22.56
N HIS A 660 9.85 -15.32 -23.15
CA HIS A 660 8.59 -14.91 -22.52
C HIS A 660 8.26 -15.71 -21.26
N GLY A 661 8.52 -17.02 -21.28
CA GLY A 661 8.37 -17.86 -20.10
C GLY A 661 9.40 -17.54 -19.01
N ALA A 662 10.63 -17.20 -19.37
CA ALA A 662 11.67 -16.78 -18.42
C ALA A 662 11.32 -15.43 -17.75
N GLU A 663 10.84 -14.47 -18.54
CA GLU A 663 10.31 -13.19 -18.02
C GLU A 663 9.20 -13.44 -16.99
N HIS A 664 8.17 -14.21 -17.35
CA HIS A 664 7.04 -14.51 -16.46
C HIS A 664 7.47 -15.22 -15.16
N ALA A 665 8.39 -16.17 -15.27
CA ALA A 665 8.85 -16.93 -14.11
C ALA A 665 9.71 -16.08 -13.16
N LEU A 666 10.59 -15.22 -13.70
CA LEU A 666 11.40 -14.27 -12.94
C LEU A 666 10.49 -13.27 -12.20
N ILE A 667 9.55 -12.64 -12.90
CA ILE A 667 8.59 -11.70 -12.28
C ILE A 667 7.71 -12.40 -11.23
N GLY A 668 7.33 -13.65 -11.50
CA GLY A 668 6.50 -14.46 -10.58
C GLY A 668 7.16 -14.71 -9.22
N LEU A 669 8.48 -14.82 -9.17
CA LEU A 669 9.26 -15.02 -7.94
C LEU A 669 9.94 -13.75 -7.41
N PHE A 670 9.81 -12.63 -8.11
CA PHE A 670 10.38 -11.35 -7.69
C PHE A 670 9.98 -10.94 -6.26
N PRO A 671 8.68 -11.06 -5.85
CA PRO A 671 8.24 -10.74 -4.50
C PRO A 671 8.94 -11.56 -3.40
N LEU A 672 9.50 -12.72 -3.74
CA LEU A 672 10.25 -13.57 -2.80
C LEU A 672 11.54 -12.91 -2.28
N HIS A 673 12.13 -12.03 -3.08
CA HIS A 673 13.43 -11.42 -2.82
C HIS A 673 13.34 -9.93 -2.51
N THR A 674 12.22 -9.28 -2.89
CA THR A 674 11.95 -7.86 -2.67
C THR A 674 10.57 -7.69 -2.06
N MET A 675 10.40 -6.93 -1.02
CA MET A 675 9.10 -6.72 -0.36
C MET A 675 8.13 -5.92 -1.24
N CYS A 676 7.73 -6.47 -2.37
CA CYS A 676 6.86 -5.84 -3.35
C CYS A 676 5.62 -6.70 -3.63
N ASP A 677 4.55 -6.07 -4.11
CA ASP A 677 3.46 -6.78 -4.73
C ASP A 677 3.86 -7.20 -6.15
N ARG A 678 3.29 -8.30 -6.64
CA ARG A 678 3.47 -8.72 -8.04
C ARG A 678 3.05 -7.63 -9.04
N PHE A 679 2.18 -6.71 -8.61
CA PHE A 679 1.72 -5.60 -9.43
C PHE A 679 2.68 -4.40 -9.46
N ASP A 680 3.66 -4.36 -8.59
CA ASP A 680 4.67 -3.31 -8.55
C ASP A 680 5.75 -3.47 -9.63
N ILE A 681 5.81 -4.63 -10.28
CA ILE A 681 6.81 -5.00 -11.28
C ILE A 681 6.16 -5.30 -12.62
N GLY A 682 6.69 -4.72 -13.69
CA GLY A 682 6.39 -5.04 -15.08
C GLY A 682 7.57 -5.72 -15.78
N GLY A 683 7.31 -6.30 -16.94
CA GLY A 683 8.35 -6.86 -17.78
C GLY A 683 7.99 -6.90 -19.25
N MET A 684 9.01 -7.07 -20.07
CA MET A 684 8.90 -7.28 -21.50
C MET A 684 10.07 -8.15 -21.98
N SER A 685 9.78 -9.11 -22.83
CA SER A 685 10.79 -9.88 -23.54
C SER A 685 10.62 -9.74 -25.05
N THR A 686 11.73 -9.65 -25.77
CA THR A 686 11.72 -9.53 -27.22
C THR A 686 12.87 -10.31 -27.84
N ASN A 687 12.65 -10.86 -29.03
CA ASN A 687 13.69 -11.56 -29.80
C ASN A 687 14.74 -10.60 -30.38
N PHE A 688 14.38 -9.34 -30.54
CA PHE A 688 15.26 -8.28 -31.00
C PHE A 688 14.79 -6.93 -30.46
N HIS A 689 15.66 -6.23 -29.77
CA HIS A 689 15.42 -4.89 -29.28
C HIS A 689 16.33 -3.89 -29.97
N LYS A 690 15.76 -2.76 -30.42
CA LYS A 690 16.47 -1.74 -31.26
C LYS A 690 17.68 -1.11 -30.56
N ASP A 691 17.61 -0.92 -29.22
CA ASP A 691 18.68 -0.23 -28.47
C ASP A 691 19.77 -1.18 -27.96
N THR A 692 19.52 -2.48 -27.93
CA THR A 692 20.47 -3.52 -27.56
C THR A 692 20.95 -4.34 -28.75
N GLU A 693 20.27 -4.26 -29.91
CA GLU A 693 20.49 -4.94 -31.17
C GLU A 693 20.49 -6.50 -31.04
N THR A 694 19.86 -7.03 -30.01
CA THR A 694 19.76 -8.47 -29.73
C THR A 694 18.52 -8.81 -28.89
N ALA A 695 18.31 -10.10 -28.60
CA ALA A 695 17.26 -10.59 -27.73
C ALA A 695 17.44 -10.05 -26.31
N THR A 696 16.40 -9.48 -25.72
CA THR A 696 16.46 -8.79 -24.44
C THR A 696 15.26 -9.09 -23.57
N ILE A 697 15.50 -9.26 -22.28
CA ILE A 697 14.47 -9.31 -21.22
C ILE A 697 14.62 -8.06 -20.36
N PHE A 698 13.52 -7.32 -20.18
CA PHE A 698 13.39 -6.16 -19.31
C PHE A 698 12.54 -6.52 -18.10
N ILE A 699 12.92 -6.00 -16.92
CA ILE A 699 12.13 -6.03 -15.69
C ILE A 699 12.20 -4.62 -15.10
N TYR A 700 11.05 -3.99 -14.88
CA TYR A 700 11.00 -2.57 -14.50
C TYR A 700 9.95 -2.33 -13.41
N ASP A 701 10.15 -1.24 -12.67
CA ASP A 701 9.17 -0.76 -11.69
C ASP A 701 7.91 -0.30 -12.43
N ALA A 702 6.73 -0.82 -12.06
CA ALA A 702 5.47 -0.52 -12.76
C ALA A 702 4.93 0.89 -12.47
N PHE A 703 5.75 1.76 -11.88
CA PHE A 703 5.39 3.12 -11.48
C PHE A 703 6.31 4.15 -12.11
N GLU A 704 5.74 5.30 -12.45
CA GLU A 704 6.49 6.42 -13.02
C GLU A 704 7.58 6.90 -12.05
N GLY A 705 8.80 7.19 -12.58
CA GLY A 705 9.97 7.55 -11.77
C GLY A 705 10.65 6.39 -11.06
N GLY A 706 10.01 5.21 -10.98
CA GLY A 706 10.50 4.05 -10.26
C GLY A 706 10.36 4.16 -8.74
N ILE A 707 10.44 3.05 -8.05
CA ILE A 707 10.32 2.94 -6.58
C ILE A 707 11.48 2.18 -5.93
N GLY A 708 12.55 1.90 -6.72
CA GLY A 708 13.78 1.27 -6.25
C GLY A 708 13.72 -0.26 -6.13
N ILE A 709 12.65 -0.91 -6.57
CA ILE A 709 12.49 -2.37 -6.49
C ILE A 709 13.42 -3.05 -7.50
N SER A 710 13.41 -2.60 -8.75
CA SER A 710 14.28 -3.15 -9.80
C SER A 710 15.78 -2.91 -9.53
N GLU A 711 16.14 -1.81 -8.87
CA GLU A 711 17.50 -1.57 -8.42
C GLU A 711 17.92 -2.56 -7.32
N LYS A 712 17.05 -2.79 -6.33
CA LYS A 712 17.30 -3.74 -5.25
C LYS A 712 17.42 -5.19 -5.75
N ALA A 713 16.71 -5.53 -6.81
CA ALA A 713 16.78 -6.86 -7.41
C ALA A 713 18.17 -7.23 -7.95
N ILE A 714 18.99 -6.25 -8.29
CA ILE A 714 20.36 -6.48 -8.74
C ILE A 714 21.18 -7.20 -7.65
N ASP A 715 21.02 -6.79 -6.39
CA ASP A 715 21.74 -7.37 -5.25
C ASP A 715 21.38 -8.85 -5.01
N VAL A 716 20.21 -9.27 -5.47
CA VAL A 716 19.65 -10.60 -5.27
C VAL A 716 19.42 -11.37 -6.58
N PHE A 717 19.99 -10.88 -7.68
CA PHE A 717 19.74 -11.41 -9.04
C PHE A 717 20.12 -12.89 -9.18
N TYR A 718 21.26 -13.29 -8.62
CA TYR A 718 21.69 -14.70 -8.60
C TYR A 718 20.65 -15.59 -7.90
N GLU A 719 20.19 -15.20 -6.72
CA GLU A 719 19.21 -15.97 -5.93
C GLU A 719 17.83 -15.99 -6.61
N LEU A 720 17.45 -14.91 -7.31
CA LEU A 720 16.22 -14.84 -8.10
C LEU A 720 16.26 -15.85 -9.25
N VAL A 721 17.33 -15.88 -10.03
CA VAL A 721 17.50 -16.84 -11.15
C VAL A 721 17.55 -18.28 -10.65
N LYS A 722 18.27 -18.53 -9.55
CA LYS A 722 18.39 -19.86 -8.91
C LYS A 722 17.02 -20.39 -8.46
N SER A 723 16.25 -19.59 -7.74
CA SER A 723 14.93 -19.98 -7.25
C SER A 723 13.94 -20.17 -8.40
N THR A 724 14.03 -19.34 -9.45
CA THR A 724 13.20 -19.46 -10.66
C THR A 724 13.50 -20.76 -11.42
N LYS A 725 14.77 -21.10 -11.57
CA LYS A 725 15.18 -22.39 -12.17
C LYS A 725 14.64 -23.55 -11.34
N GLN A 726 14.80 -23.55 -10.02
CA GLN A 726 14.30 -24.58 -9.12
C GLN A 726 12.79 -24.75 -9.23
N LEU A 727 12.02 -23.65 -9.34
CA LEU A 727 10.58 -23.71 -9.57
C LEU A 727 10.22 -24.47 -10.84
N LEU A 728 10.91 -24.19 -11.96
CA LEU A 728 10.64 -24.86 -13.23
C LEU A 728 11.03 -26.33 -13.19
N ASP A 729 12.16 -26.65 -12.54
CA ASP A 729 12.66 -28.03 -12.44
C ASP A 729 11.74 -28.94 -11.62
N THR A 730 11.15 -28.37 -10.57
CA THR A 730 10.24 -29.11 -9.67
C THR A 730 8.79 -29.15 -10.16
N CYS A 731 8.41 -28.37 -11.16
CA CYS A 731 7.06 -28.37 -11.72
C CYS A 731 6.85 -29.54 -12.69
N GLU A 732 5.88 -30.41 -12.41
CA GLU A 732 5.62 -31.64 -13.19
C GLU A 732 4.74 -31.46 -14.45
N CYS A 733 4.31 -30.23 -14.79
CA CYS A 733 3.50 -29.99 -15.99
C CYS A 733 4.31 -30.19 -17.28
N GLU A 734 3.62 -30.52 -18.39
CA GLU A 734 4.26 -30.79 -19.69
C GLU A 734 4.61 -29.50 -20.45
N ASP A 735 3.61 -28.63 -20.66
CA ASP A 735 3.71 -27.47 -21.57
C ASP A 735 3.77 -26.09 -20.87
N GLY A 736 3.75 -26.06 -19.53
CA GLY A 736 3.60 -24.85 -18.72
C GLY A 736 2.24 -24.77 -18.03
N CYS A 737 2.20 -24.08 -16.89
CA CYS A 737 0.99 -23.92 -16.09
C CYS A 737 1.12 -22.68 -15.17
N PRO A 738 0.04 -22.26 -14.47
CA PRO A 738 0.10 -21.15 -13.53
C PRO A 738 1.14 -21.30 -12.41
N LYS A 739 1.52 -22.54 -12.07
CA LYS A 739 2.55 -22.85 -11.05
C LYS A 739 3.97 -22.53 -11.53
N CYS A 740 4.20 -22.32 -12.83
CA CYS A 740 5.56 -22.11 -13.36
C CYS A 740 5.69 -20.88 -14.28
N ILE A 741 5.11 -20.91 -15.52
CA ILE A 741 5.36 -19.87 -16.53
C ILE A 741 4.13 -19.06 -16.94
N TYR A 742 2.90 -19.44 -16.56
CA TYR A 742 1.73 -18.63 -16.91
C TYR A 742 1.57 -17.46 -15.97
N SER A 743 1.33 -16.27 -16.54
CA SER A 743 1.07 -15.04 -15.79
C SER A 743 -0.38 -14.57 -16.00
N PRO A 744 -1.14 -14.25 -14.94
CA PRO A 744 -2.47 -13.67 -15.08
C PRO A 744 -2.43 -12.23 -15.63
N LYS A 745 -1.24 -11.61 -15.63
CA LYS A 745 -1.02 -10.23 -16.13
C LYS A 745 -0.57 -10.19 -17.60
N CYS A 746 -0.37 -11.33 -18.24
CA CYS A 746 0.16 -11.36 -19.59
C CYS A 746 -0.79 -10.68 -20.58
N GLY A 747 -0.33 -9.61 -21.23
CA GLY A 747 -1.06 -8.88 -22.28
C GLY A 747 -1.32 -9.71 -23.53
N ASN A 748 -0.56 -10.78 -23.75
CA ASN A 748 -0.61 -11.65 -24.93
C ASN A 748 -1.32 -12.99 -24.68
N ASP A 749 -2.19 -13.08 -23.65
CA ASP A 749 -2.93 -14.30 -23.31
C ASP A 749 -1.99 -15.52 -23.12
N ASN A 750 -0.80 -15.30 -22.54
CA ASN A 750 0.23 -16.32 -22.33
C ASN A 750 0.71 -17.00 -23.63
N LYS A 751 0.87 -16.27 -24.72
CA LYS A 751 1.35 -16.77 -26.01
C LYS A 751 2.39 -15.85 -26.64
N PRO A 752 3.45 -16.41 -27.26
CA PRO A 752 3.86 -17.82 -27.17
C PRO A 752 4.51 -18.12 -25.83
N LEU A 753 4.34 -19.35 -25.31
CA LEU A 753 5.07 -19.86 -24.16
C LEU A 753 5.56 -21.29 -24.46
N ASN A 754 6.76 -21.62 -23.98
CA ASN A 754 7.34 -22.94 -24.07
C ASN A 754 8.19 -23.26 -22.84
N LYS A 755 7.72 -24.18 -22.00
CA LYS A 755 8.39 -24.53 -20.74
C LYS A 755 9.81 -25.07 -20.91
N ASN A 756 10.03 -25.93 -21.92
CA ASN A 756 11.34 -26.53 -22.13
C ASN A 756 12.35 -25.50 -22.63
N ALA A 757 11.94 -24.59 -23.53
CA ALA A 757 12.76 -23.50 -23.98
C ALA A 757 13.03 -22.50 -22.82
N THR A 758 12.02 -22.25 -21.95
CA THR A 758 12.20 -21.44 -20.74
C THR A 758 13.28 -22.01 -19.81
N LYS A 759 13.26 -23.32 -19.57
CA LYS A 759 14.32 -23.99 -18.80
C LYS A 759 15.69 -23.78 -19.43
N TYR A 760 15.78 -23.90 -20.75
CA TYR A 760 17.04 -23.75 -21.47
C TYR A 760 17.59 -22.31 -21.37
N VAL A 761 16.71 -21.30 -21.47
CA VAL A 761 17.08 -19.89 -21.27
C VAL A 761 17.56 -19.63 -19.83
N LEU A 762 16.86 -20.16 -18.82
CA LEU A 762 17.26 -19.99 -17.43
C LEU A 762 18.54 -20.75 -17.08
N ASP A 763 18.77 -21.92 -17.67
CA ASP A 763 20.02 -22.69 -17.53
C ASP A 763 21.20 -21.90 -18.11
N TYR A 764 21.02 -21.27 -19.28
CA TYR A 764 22.03 -20.40 -19.89
C TYR A 764 22.37 -19.23 -18.98
N ILE A 765 21.35 -18.52 -18.44
CA ILE A 765 21.56 -17.38 -17.52
C ILE A 765 22.29 -17.85 -16.27
N PHE A 766 21.82 -18.93 -15.64
CA PHE A 766 22.36 -19.44 -14.38
C PHE A 766 23.82 -19.92 -14.52
N THR A 767 24.16 -20.58 -15.63
CA THR A 767 25.52 -21.10 -15.85
C THR A 767 26.55 -19.99 -16.00
N ASN A 768 26.14 -18.80 -16.47
CA ASN A 768 27.00 -17.66 -16.66
C ASN A 768 27.04 -16.73 -15.42
N LEU A 769 26.20 -16.99 -14.39
CA LEU A 769 26.20 -16.23 -13.15
C LEU A 769 27.18 -16.79 -12.10
N SER A 770 27.68 -15.92 -11.21
CA SER A 770 28.46 -16.31 -10.02
C SER A 770 27.74 -15.95 -8.74
N ASP A 771 27.84 -16.78 -7.70
CA ASP A 771 27.33 -16.52 -6.36
C ASP A 771 28.35 -15.76 -5.46
N LYS A 772 29.56 -15.54 -5.96
CA LYS A 772 30.64 -14.88 -5.22
C LYS A 772 30.54 -13.38 -5.35
N LYS A 773 30.51 -12.65 -4.24
CA LYS A 773 30.53 -11.17 -4.21
C LYS A 773 31.75 -10.58 -4.91
N GLU A 774 32.87 -11.29 -4.90
CA GLU A 774 34.14 -10.89 -5.55
C GLU A 774 34.03 -10.82 -7.08
N ASP A 775 33.11 -11.57 -7.66
CA ASP A 775 32.84 -11.63 -9.09
C ASP A 775 31.81 -10.58 -9.57
N ILE A 776 31.32 -9.72 -8.67
CA ILE A 776 30.38 -8.64 -9.01
C ILE A 776 31.17 -7.37 -9.28
N ILE A 777 31.17 -6.93 -10.54
CA ILE A 777 31.85 -5.70 -10.97
C ILE A 777 30.78 -4.71 -11.42
N VAL A 778 30.72 -3.55 -10.77
CA VAL A 778 29.80 -2.45 -11.08
C VAL A 778 30.55 -1.37 -11.86
N TYR A 779 30.01 -1.00 -13.01
CA TYR A 779 30.47 0.12 -13.83
C TYR A 779 29.37 1.19 -13.78
N ASP A 780 29.70 2.37 -13.29
CA ASP A 780 28.79 3.49 -13.05
C ASP A 780 29.18 4.79 -13.77
N ASP A 781 30.13 4.72 -14.72
CA ASP A 781 30.46 5.84 -15.60
C ASP A 781 29.34 6.05 -16.64
N ILE A 782 28.43 6.96 -16.34
CA ILE A 782 27.24 7.27 -17.13
C ILE A 782 27.63 7.76 -18.55
N ASP A 783 28.67 8.57 -18.67
CA ASP A 783 29.10 9.12 -19.95
C ASP A 783 29.63 8.03 -20.88
N GLU A 784 30.35 7.05 -20.34
CA GLU A 784 30.82 5.91 -21.13
C GLU A 784 29.69 4.95 -21.49
N LEU A 785 28.79 4.67 -20.56
CA LEU A 785 27.64 3.76 -20.74
C LEU A 785 26.65 4.25 -21.80
N ASN A 786 26.51 5.57 -21.98
CA ASN A 786 25.56 6.19 -22.91
C ASN A 786 26.14 6.52 -24.29
N LYS A 787 27.45 6.36 -24.53
CA LYS A 787 28.08 6.66 -25.81
C LYS A 787 27.45 5.99 -27.03
N ASN A 788 26.89 4.80 -26.84
CA ASN A 788 26.33 3.96 -27.92
C ASN A 788 24.81 3.99 -28.00
N LEU A 789 24.12 4.77 -27.16
CA LEU A 789 22.68 4.94 -27.28
C LEU A 789 22.38 5.77 -28.52
N LYS A 790 21.80 5.15 -29.56
CA LYS A 790 21.29 5.86 -30.73
C LYS A 790 20.16 6.77 -30.27
N ARG A 791 20.42 8.06 -30.14
CA ARG A 791 19.36 9.06 -29.93
C ARG A 791 18.53 9.13 -31.21
N ASN A 792 17.48 8.34 -31.29
CA ASN A 792 16.43 8.55 -32.27
C ASN A 792 15.63 9.79 -31.84
N THR A 793 16.22 10.96 -32.04
CA THR A 793 15.47 12.22 -32.10
C THR A 793 14.71 12.23 -33.39
N LEU A 794 13.63 11.53 -33.47
CA LEU A 794 12.55 11.90 -34.39
C LEU A 794 11.92 13.17 -33.81
N ASN A 795 12.19 14.29 -34.50
CA ASN A 795 11.43 15.53 -34.32
C ASN A 795 9.93 15.24 -34.43
N VAL A 796 9.27 15.09 -33.29
CA VAL A 796 7.82 15.22 -33.15
C VAL A 796 7.55 16.47 -32.31
N ASN A 797 8.04 17.61 -32.82
CA ASN A 797 7.56 18.91 -32.40
C ASN A 797 6.39 19.24 -33.29
N THR A 798 5.14 19.10 -32.79
CA THR A 798 3.98 19.93 -33.25
C THR A 798 2.70 19.67 -32.44
N ASN A 799 2.57 18.61 -31.68
CA ASN A 799 1.32 18.36 -30.95
C ASN A 799 1.42 18.52 -29.42
N GLU A 800 2.60 18.47 -28.85
CA GLU A 800 2.78 18.66 -27.38
C GLU A 800 2.51 20.11 -26.95
N ASP A 801 2.93 21.10 -27.75
CA ASP A 801 2.71 22.53 -27.42
C ASP A 801 1.21 22.91 -27.49
N LEU A 802 0.44 22.33 -28.41
CA LEU A 802 -1.00 22.59 -28.51
C LEU A 802 -1.76 21.87 -27.41
N PHE A 803 -1.33 20.64 -27.02
CA PHE A 803 -1.94 19.87 -25.96
C PHE A 803 -1.70 20.51 -24.58
N ASN A 804 -0.47 20.97 -24.34
CA ASN A 804 -0.09 21.68 -23.11
C ASN A 804 -0.82 23.05 -23.00
N GLN A 805 -0.97 23.81 -24.08
CA GLN A 805 -1.71 25.08 -24.08
C GLN A 805 -3.21 24.89 -23.81
N ILE A 806 -3.83 23.82 -24.31
CA ILE A 806 -5.25 23.50 -24.05
C ILE A 806 -5.42 22.99 -22.62
N GLN A 807 -4.49 22.15 -22.14
CA GLN A 807 -4.46 21.66 -20.77
C GLN A 807 -4.30 22.80 -19.75
N GLU A 808 -3.36 23.74 -20.01
CA GLU A 808 -3.15 24.93 -19.20
C GLU A 808 -4.36 25.85 -19.10
N SER A 809 -5.15 26.02 -20.16
CA SER A 809 -6.31 26.89 -20.14
C SER A 809 -7.50 26.33 -19.37
N ILE A 810 -7.73 25.00 -19.45
CA ILE A 810 -8.84 24.31 -18.76
C ILE A 810 -8.51 24.11 -17.27
N ASP A 811 -7.28 23.72 -16.97
CA ASP A 811 -6.80 23.61 -15.60
C ASP A 811 -6.76 24.98 -14.87
N HIS A 812 -6.57 26.05 -15.60
CA HIS A 812 -6.52 27.40 -15.05
C HIS A 812 -7.91 27.84 -14.53
N GLU A 813 -8.99 27.66 -15.30
CA GLU A 813 -10.34 28.05 -14.89
C GLU A 813 -10.86 27.23 -13.70
N PHE A 814 -10.64 25.91 -13.71
CA PHE A 814 -11.10 25.05 -12.61
C PHE A 814 -10.27 25.29 -11.33
N ARG A 815 -8.96 25.44 -11.45
CA ARG A 815 -8.08 25.81 -10.32
C ARG A 815 -8.41 27.19 -9.78
N GLU A 816 -8.78 28.14 -10.61
CA GLU A 816 -9.18 29.47 -10.20
C GLU A 816 -10.42 29.43 -9.28
N VAL A 817 -11.43 28.64 -9.64
CA VAL A 817 -12.67 28.46 -8.85
C VAL A 817 -12.37 27.80 -7.51
N GLU A 818 -11.61 26.71 -7.47
CA GLU A 818 -11.24 26.02 -6.23
C GLU A 818 -10.38 26.89 -5.30
N ASN A 819 -9.39 27.59 -5.84
CA ASN A 819 -8.52 28.48 -5.06
C ASN A 819 -9.31 29.65 -4.45
N LYS A 820 -10.19 30.27 -5.23
CA LYS A 820 -11.08 31.33 -4.75
C LYS A 820 -12.05 30.80 -3.67
N TYR A 821 -12.52 29.55 -3.80
CA TYR A 821 -13.38 28.97 -2.78
C TYR A 821 -12.64 28.71 -1.47
N VAL A 822 -11.41 28.23 -1.52
CA VAL A 822 -10.56 28.06 -0.33
C VAL A 822 -10.28 29.40 0.34
N GLU A 823 -9.99 30.46 -0.42
CA GLU A 823 -9.81 31.82 0.09
C GLU A 823 -11.10 32.35 0.75
N ALA A 824 -12.25 32.16 0.11
CA ALA A 824 -13.55 32.53 0.66
C ALA A 824 -13.85 31.79 1.98
N LEU A 825 -13.52 30.50 2.06
CA LEU A 825 -13.68 29.70 3.27
C LEU A 825 -12.79 30.19 4.42
N GLN A 826 -11.53 30.54 4.11
CA GLN A 826 -10.61 31.12 5.11
C GLN A 826 -11.13 32.46 5.66
N LEU A 827 -11.62 33.33 4.79
CA LEU A 827 -12.22 34.58 5.17
C LEU A 827 -13.50 34.42 6.01
N TYR A 828 -14.30 33.41 5.68
CA TYR A 828 -15.47 33.01 6.45
C TYR A 828 -15.07 32.60 7.87
N ASP A 829 -14.09 31.68 7.99
CA ASP A 829 -13.57 31.19 9.28
C ASP A 829 -12.98 32.32 10.14
N MET A 830 -12.45 33.38 9.52
CA MET A 830 -11.94 34.58 10.18
C MET A 830 -13.03 35.60 10.54
N GLY A 831 -14.30 35.35 10.18
CA GLY A 831 -15.42 36.24 10.39
C GLY A 831 -15.47 37.44 9.42
N HIS A 832 -14.66 37.40 8.34
CA HIS A 832 -14.63 38.43 7.30
C HIS A 832 -15.72 38.23 6.24
N TYR A 833 -16.96 38.08 6.65
CA TYR A 833 -18.10 37.69 5.82
C TYR A 833 -18.30 38.52 4.55
N SER A 834 -18.04 39.82 4.60
CA SER A 834 -18.18 40.70 3.42
C SER A 834 -17.19 40.31 2.31
N LYS A 835 -15.92 40.11 2.65
CA LYS A 835 -14.90 39.74 1.67
C LYS A 835 -15.11 38.32 1.15
N ALA A 836 -15.48 37.40 2.02
CA ALA A 836 -15.82 36.01 1.62
C ALA A 836 -16.98 36.02 0.60
N LYS A 837 -17.99 36.83 0.82
CA LYS A 837 -19.15 36.99 -0.05
C LYS A 837 -18.77 37.54 -1.44
N ASP A 838 -17.86 38.53 -1.49
CA ASP A 838 -17.39 39.08 -2.77
C ASP A 838 -16.69 38.00 -3.61
N ILE A 839 -15.82 37.20 -3.02
CA ILE A 839 -15.12 36.09 -3.68
C ILE A 839 -16.10 34.98 -4.10
N LEU A 840 -17.08 34.63 -3.28
CA LEU A 840 -18.09 33.62 -3.63
C LEU A 840 -18.96 34.06 -4.80
N VAL A 841 -19.26 35.37 -4.92
CA VAL A 841 -19.97 35.93 -6.08
C VAL A 841 -19.09 35.84 -7.34
N GLU A 842 -17.78 36.08 -7.23
CA GLU A 842 -16.85 35.87 -8.35
C GLU A 842 -16.85 34.40 -8.81
N ILE A 843 -16.79 33.44 -7.87
CA ILE A 843 -16.86 32.01 -8.17
C ILE A 843 -18.13 31.68 -8.92
N ILE A 844 -19.28 32.16 -8.48
CA ILE A 844 -20.58 31.92 -9.12
C ILE A 844 -20.64 32.52 -10.54
N ASN A 845 -19.94 33.62 -10.77
CA ASN A 845 -19.86 34.23 -12.10
C ASN A 845 -18.95 33.40 -13.04
N ILE A 846 -17.94 32.74 -12.53
CA ILE A 846 -17.06 31.83 -13.29
C ILE A 846 -17.79 30.47 -13.50
N ASP A 847 -18.28 29.85 -12.41
CA ASP A 847 -19.03 28.59 -12.46
C ASP A 847 -20.31 28.68 -11.62
N ASN A 848 -21.42 28.94 -12.30
CA ASN A 848 -22.76 29.05 -11.67
C ASN A 848 -23.26 27.70 -11.09
N ASN A 849 -22.62 26.58 -11.43
CA ASN A 849 -22.98 25.25 -10.95
C ASN A 849 -22.10 24.77 -9.77
N TYR A 850 -21.26 25.62 -9.25
CA TYR A 850 -20.42 25.29 -8.09
C TYR A 850 -21.26 25.36 -6.78
N SER A 851 -21.86 24.24 -6.41
CA SER A 851 -22.84 24.13 -5.29
C SER A 851 -22.29 24.58 -3.94
N ASN A 852 -20.98 24.39 -3.68
CA ASN A 852 -20.35 24.76 -2.42
C ASN A 852 -20.32 26.29 -2.22
N ALA A 853 -20.18 27.08 -3.30
CA ALA A 853 -20.25 28.55 -3.19
C ALA A 853 -21.65 29.02 -2.82
N TRP A 854 -22.69 28.42 -3.39
CA TRP A 854 -24.07 28.71 -3.04
C TRP A 854 -24.42 28.31 -1.61
N TYR A 855 -23.88 27.18 -1.13
CA TYR A 855 -24.02 26.76 0.27
C TYR A 855 -23.36 27.76 1.23
N LEU A 856 -22.09 28.11 0.98
CA LEU A 856 -21.35 29.01 1.89
C LEU A 856 -21.93 30.42 1.92
N LEU A 857 -22.49 30.90 0.79
CA LEU A 857 -23.25 32.14 0.78
C LEU A 857 -24.52 32.05 1.64
N GLY A 858 -25.25 30.93 1.57
CA GLY A 858 -26.40 30.67 2.41
C GLY A 858 -26.05 30.65 3.89
N ASP A 859 -24.92 30.05 4.24
CA ASP A 859 -24.43 29.98 5.62
C ASP A 859 -23.98 31.37 6.13
N ILE A 860 -23.28 32.17 5.31
CA ILE A 860 -22.96 33.57 5.64
C ILE A 860 -24.21 34.41 5.93
N LEU A 861 -25.27 34.24 5.13
CA LEU A 861 -26.52 34.95 5.34
C LEU A 861 -27.25 34.49 6.60
N ASN A 862 -27.17 33.22 6.95
CA ASN A 862 -27.68 32.71 8.21
C ASN A 862 -26.92 33.35 9.41
N GLU A 863 -25.59 33.42 9.37
CA GLU A 863 -24.79 34.12 10.41
C GLU A 863 -25.15 35.59 10.51
N GLN A 864 -25.51 36.22 9.40
CA GLN A 864 -25.97 37.62 9.36
C GLN A 864 -27.46 37.78 9.73
N LYS A 865 -28.16 36.70 10.08
CA LYS A 865 -29.59 36.62 10.43
C LYS A 865 -30.56 36.99 9.30
N ASP A 866 -30.13 36.89 8.06
CA ASP A 866 -30.98 36.97 6.88
C ASP A 866 -31.49 35.57 6.52
N ILE A 867 -32.50 35.10 7.24
CA ILE A 867 -33.03 33.73 7.12
C ILE A 867 -33.65 33.47 5.74
N GLU A 868 -34.34 34.42 5.15
CA GLU A 868 -34.97 34.27 3.84
C GLU A 868 -33.93 34.24 2.70
N GLY A 869 -32.91 35.07 2.77
CA GLY A 869 -31.76 35.03 1.88
C GLY A 869 -31.04 33.70 1.97
N ALA A 870 -30.74 33.23 3.19
CA ALA A 870 -30.11 31.96 3.46
C ALA A 870 -30.87 30.78 2.83
N LYS A 871 -32.18 30.68 3.07
CA LYS A 871 -33.04 29.64 2.47
C LYS A 871 -33.00 29.65 0.93
N SER A 872 -32.98 30.83 0.32
CA SER A 872 -32.92 30.97 -1.13
C SER A 872 -31.63 30.40 -1.72
N PHE A 873 -30.48 30.74 -1.15
CA PHE A 873 -29.18 30.26 -1.63
C PHE A 873 -28.95 28.78 -1.32
N LEU A 874 -29.37 28.28 -0.16
CA LEU A 874 -29.32 26.85 0.18
C LEU A 874 -30.20 26.00 -0.77
N LYS A 875 -31.39 26.52 -1.12
CA LYS A 875 -32.26 25.88 -2.12
C LYS A 875 -31.57 25.83 -3.49
N LYS A 876 -30.81 26.86 -3.87
CA LYS A 876 -30.03 26.85 -5.12
C LYS A 876 -28.90 25.83 -5.05
N ALA A 877 -28.14 25.75 -3.93
CA ALA A 877 -27.12 24.73 -3.71
C ALA A 877 -27.70 23.33 -3.86
N LEU A 878 -28.84 23.06 -3.24
CA LEU A 878 -29.54 21.76 -3.32
C LEU A 878 -30.16 21.47 -4.71
N THR A 879 -30.49 22.50 -5.48
CA THR A 879 -30.94 22.33 -6.88
C THR A 879 -29.77 21.87 -7.76
N ILE A 880 -28.56 22.41 -7.52
CA ILE A 880 -27.34 22.06 -8.24
C ILE A 880 -26.81 20.70 -7.77
N ASN A 881 -26.70 20.50 -6.47
CA ASN A 881 -26.27 19.24 -5.88
C ASN A 881 -27.28 18.74 -4.84
N PRO A 882 -28.25 17.90 -5.22
CA PRO A 882 -29.26 17.35 -4.31
C PRO A 882 -28.68 16.50 -3.16
N SER A 883 -27.43 16.06 -3.26
CA SER A 883 -26.76 15.24 -2.23
C SER A 883 -25.87 16.07 -1.27
N HIS A 884 -25.89 17.41 -1.38
CA HIS A 884 -25.13 18.29 -0.49
C HIS A 884 -25.66 18.24 0.94
N THR A 885 -25.02 17.47 1.81
CA THR A 885 -25.48 17.20 3.19
C THR A 885 -25.58 18.47 4.01
N ASP A 886 -24.51 19.28 4.06
CA ASP A 886 -24.47 20.50 4.88
C ASP A 886 -25.52 21.54 4.47
N ALA A 887 -25.76 21.68 3.16
CA ALA A 887 -26.81 22.58 2.65
C ALA A 887 -28.20 22.09 3.01
N ARG A 888 -28.42 20.76 3.03
CA ARG A 888 -29.70 20.16 3.42
C ARG A 888 -29.96 20.33 4.90
N ASP A 889 -28.97 20.02 5.73
CA ASP A 889 -29.10 20.08 7.18
C ASP A 889 -29.40 21.51 7.64
N LEU A 890 -28.66 22.48 7.11
CA LEU A 890 -28.89 23.89 7.40
C LEU A 890 -30.26 24.39 6.84
N TYR A 891 -30.64 23.93 5.65
CA TYR A 891 -31.95 24.32 5.06
C TYR A 891 -33.13 23.78 5.88
N GLU A 892 -33.09 22.52 6.34
CA GLU A 892 -34.14 21.94 7.20
C GLU A 892 -34.13 22.58 8.60
N GLU A 893 -32.98 22.94 9.15
CA GLU A 893 -32.92 23.71 10.39
C GLU A 893 -33.63 25.07 10.25
N LEU A 894 -33.33 25.83 9.19
CA LEU A 894 -33.91 27.15 8.96
C LEU A 894 -35.41 27.09 8.58
N LYS A 895 -35.88 25.99 7.99
CA LYS A 895 -37.30 25.78 7.66
C LYS A 895 -38.16 25.59 8.91
N ASN A 896 -37.58 25.08 9.99
CA ASN A 896 -38.24 24.85 11.27
C ASN A 896 -38.14 26.08 12.22
N LYS A 897 -37.33 27.09 11.86
CA LYS A 897 -37.28 28.42 12.50
C LYS A 897 -38.19 29.39 11.73
#